data_16406f56d30b9faceb210e8b82f941a8
#
_entry.id   16406f56d30b9faceb210e8b82f941a8
#
_cell.length_a   1.000
_cell.length_b   1.000
_cell.length_c   1.000
_cell.angle_alpha   90.00
_cell.angle_beta   90.00
_cell.angle_gamma   90.00
#
_symmetry.space_group_name_H-M   'P 1'
#
loop_
_entity.id
_entity.type
_entity.pdbx_description
1 polymer ?
#
loop_
_entity_poly.entity_id
_entity_poly.type
_entity_poly.pdbx_seq_one_letter_code
_entity_poly.pdbx_strand_id
1 'polypeptide(L)'
;MNVPSNWMGSDPCGGLWVGIEILSNINLTGQLSGDIGSFSELQNLDLSFNKNMTGTLPQEIGSLKKLQTLSLIGCGFTGHIPSTIGSLRQLISISLNSNKFIGQIPNSIGNLSNLYYLDLTDNQLEGPIPVSDGNGTKFGLDMLLQTKHFHLGNNKLSGTIPPELFNPNMNLIHVLFDSNNLTGSIPSTLGLVQKLEMVRFDRNSLNGLPSNLNSLTNVIELSLSNNNLSGPMANLTGMNSLSYLMMENTQLQGQVPVDLFSLPDLKKVVLRNNHFNGTLDISNTNSNQLQLIDLRNNSISNVAQIPGGNITLLLEGNTVCDKIDQVIKSYCPAFTPNSSYFLPPNNCMQISCNSDQVASPNYERAYPYKGTIIFRGLASFDLRNTNYYAELRKSLMETLQSFALPVDSVYLSNPTMNSYGNIELSLEVFPFGQECFNQTTVTMVGFALNILSFNPPPSFGPFYLMAYTYGNCAVALNKSSGIIIGVAVGGSVLLLLVVLAVVYAFHQKKIAERASEQNNPFAHWDQNMGNGSAPQLQAAKRFSFEELKNYSNNFSEANSIGSGGYGKVYQGTLPTGQLIAIKRAQSDSIQGGLEFKTEIELLSRVHHKNLVSLLGFCFEQGEQMLVYEYIPNGTLMGSVLGKSGIRLDWMGRLKVALGAARGLVYLHEHANPPIIHRDIKSNNILLDECFNAKVADFGLSKSEFDGERNSVTTQVKGTLGYLDPEYYMTQQLTKKSDVYSFGVVMLELITARKPIQQGKYIVIEVRKAIDKSKDLYNLHEILDPFIGIGKNLEGLEEFVDLAMRCVADSRDKRPSMDEVVKEIENIMKLFGMNLSADSEPTTTNYCEASKSSSHHPSSNDVFGYRGGARI
;
A
#
# COMPACT_ATOMS: atom_id res chain seq x y z
N MET A 1 -13.18 -20.08 13.90
CA MET A 1 -13.33 -19.18 12.72
C MET A 1 -14.07 -19.91 11.62
N ASN A 2 -15.07 -19.28 10.99
CA ASN A 2 -15.51 -19.74 9.69
C ASN A 2 -14.42 -19.35 8.68
N VAL A 3 -13.54 -20.29 8.38
CA VAL A 3 -12.43 -20.09 7.43
C VAL A 3 -13.03 -20.02 6.03
N PRO A 4 -12.76 -18.97 5.22
CA PRO A 4 -13.18 -18.92 3.83
C PRO A 4 -12.68 -20.14 3.05
N SER A 5 -13.45 -20.59 2.06
CA SER A 5 -13.14 -21.77 1.26
C SER A 5 -11.81 -21.70 0.48
N ASN A 6 -11.20 -20.52 0.40
CA ASN A 6 -9.88 -20.26 -0.16
C ASN A 6 -8.72 -20.39 0.85
N TRP A 7 -9.05 -20.68 2.11
CA TRP A 7 -8.09 -20.96 3.20
C TRP A 7 -7.77 -22.46 3.33
N MET A 8 -7.82 -23.19 2.26
CA MET A 8 -7.52 -24.63 2.25
C MET A 8 -6.05 -24.88 1.88
N GLY A 9 -5.24 -25.16 2.90
CA GLY A 9 -3.85 -25.59 2.79
C GLY A 9 -3.17 -25.57 4.14
N SER A 10 -2.29 -26.52 4.40
CA SER A 10 -1.56 -26.65 5.67
C SER A 10 -0.42 -25.66 5.83
N ASP A 11 -0.08 -24.93 4.79
CA ASP A 11 0.98 -23.92 4.80
C ASP A 11 0.49 -22.56 4.30
N PRO A 12 0.20 -21.62 5.22
CA PRO A 12 -0.17 -20.25 4.88
C PRO A 12 0.97 -19.44 4.24
N CYS A 13 2.19 -19.93 4.27
CA CYS A 13 3.38 -19.35 3.60
C CYS A 13 3.67 -20.02 2.26
N GLY A 14 2.99 -21.12 1.94
CA GLY A 14 3.13 -21.90 0.70
C GLY A 14 2.38 -21.30 -0.46
N GLY A 15 3.01 -20.44 -1.22
CA GLY A 15 2.75 -20.22 -2.65
C GLY A 15 1.51 -19.48 -3.10
N LEU A 16 0.49 -19.25 -2.29
CA LEU A 16 -0.67 -18.40 -2.63
C LEU A 16 -0.77 -17.18 -1.70
N TRP A 17 -0.01 -17.17 -0.65
CA TRP A 17 0.02 -16.18 0.41
C TRP A 17 1.27 -15.32 0.27
N VAL A 18 1.24 -14.39 -0.67
CA VAL A 18 2.37 -13.47 -0.92
C VAL A 18 2.46 -12.41 0.19
N GLY A 19 2.46 -12.83 1.46
CA GLY A 19 2.64 -11.91 2.58
C GLY A 19 1.61 -10.78 2.67
N ILE A 20 0.51 -10.86 1.91
CA ILE A 20 -0.56 -9.85 1.83
C ILE A 20 -1.88 -10.54 2.10
N GLU A 21 -2.43 -10.33 3.29
CA GLU A 21 -3.79 -10.74 3.61
C GLU A 21 -4.69 -9.52 3.77
N ILE A 22 -5.50 -9.28 2.75
CA ILE A 22 -6.60 -8.33 2.79
C ILE A 22 -7.88 -9.14 2.98
N LEU A 23 -8.26 -9.35 4.23
CA LEU A 23 -9.48 -10.04 4.64
C LEU A 23 -10.53 -9.03 5.15
N SER A 24 -10.47 -7.80 4.66
CA SER A 24 -11.36 -6.73 5.08
C SER A 24 -12.78 -6.98 4.56
N ASN A 25 -13.77 -6.70 5.41
CA ASN A 25 -15.19 -6.70 5.08
C ASN A 25 -15.73 -8.01 4.47
N ILE A 26 -15.20 -9.16 4.85
CA ILE A 26 -15.68 -10.49 4.42
C ILE A 26 -16.50 -11.21 5.49
N ASN A 27 -16.97 -10.46 6.47
CA ASN A 27 -17.81 -10.95 7.57
C ASN A 27 -17.15 -12.06 8.43
N LEU A 28 -15.84 -11.93 8.68
CA LEU A 28 -15.12 -12.79 9.61
C LEU A 28 -15.71 -12.67 11.02
N THR A 29 -15.80 -13.81 11.71
CA THR A 29 -16.33 -13.90 13.06
C THR A 29 -15.40 -14.65 14.00
N GLY A 30 -15.45 -14.35 15.28
CA GLY A 30 -14.65 -15.03 16.32
C GLY A 30 -13.46 -14.21 16.78
N GLN A 31 -12.38 -14.88 17.19
CA GLN A 31 -11.20 -14.25 17.76
C GLN A 31 -9.97 -14.56 16.92
N LEU A 32 -9.01 -13.65 16.90
CA LEU A 32 -7.72 -13.87 16.28
C LEU A 32 -6.89 -14.82 17.15
N SER A 33 -6.55 -16.00 16.61
CA SER A 33 -5.71 -16.99 17.32
C SER A 33 -4.26 -16.50 17.45
N GLY A 34 -3.57 -16.92 18.53
CA GLY A 34 -2.13 -16.76 18.68
C GLY A 34 -1.31 -17.45 17.59
N ASP A 35 -1.89 -18.43 16.89
CA ASP A 35 -1.24 -19.10 15.74
C ASP A 35 -0.89 -18.12 14.62
N ILE A 36 -1.49 -16.93 14.59
CA ILE A 36 -1.11 -15.85 13.66
C ILE A 36 0.41 -15.57 13.68
N GLY A 37 1.04 -15.72 14.86
CA GLY A 37 2.47 -15.53 15.02
C GLY A 37 3.35 -16.50 14.24
N SER A 38 2.79 -17.60 13.74
CA SER A 38 3.50 -18.57 12.89
C SER A 38 3.72 -18.07 11.46
N PHE A 39 3.03 -17.02 11.03
CA PHE A 39 3.11 -16.46 9.67
C PHE A 39 4.31 -15.52 9.53
N SER A 40 5.52 -16.04 9.72
CA SER A 40 6.76 -15.26 9.78
C SER A 40 7.02 -14.37 8.55
N GLU A 41 6.44 -14.74 7.40
CA GLU A 41 6.61 -14.02 6.13
C GLU A 41 5.53 -12.95 5.88
N LEU A 42 4.53 -12.85 6.76
CA LEU A 42 3.42 -11.90 6.60
C LEU A 42 3.91 -10.45 6.62
N GLN A 43 3.60 -9.71 5.58
CA GLN A 43 3.98 -8.30 5.41
C GLN A 43 2.81 -7.35 5.61
N ASN A 44 1.60 -7.74 5.22
CA ASN A 44 0.41 -6.92 5.36
C ASN A 44 -0.72 -7.75 5.94
N LEU A 45 -1.29 -7.29 7.03
CA LEU A 45 -2.47 -7.89 7.66
C LEU A 45 -3.58 -6.84 7.72
N ASP A 46 -4.63 -7.04 6.92
CA ASP A 46 -5.83 -6.22 6.95
C ASP A 46 -7.07 -7.08 7.23
N LEU A 47 -7.61 -6.94 8.45
CA LEU A 47 -8.84 -7.58 8.90
C LEU A 47 -9.97 -6.56 9.10
N SER A 48 -9.83 -5.35 8.56
CA SER A 48 -10.72 -4.22 8.81
C SER A 48 -12.18 -4.53 8.45
N PHE A 49 -13.10 -3.85 9.13
CA PHE A 49 -14.55 -3.90 8.90
C PHE A 49 -15.22 -5.26 9.14
N ASN A 50 -14.57 -6.18 9.83
CA ASN A 50 -15.15 -7.42 10.30
C ASN A 50 -15.71 -7.20 11.73
N LYS A 51 -16.88 -6.61 11.85
CA LYS A 51 -17.49 -6.18 13.12
C LYS A 51 -17.66 -7.32 14.14
N ASN A 52 -17.74 -8.55 13.68
CA ASN A 52 -17.89 -9.75 14.51
C ASN A 52 -16.55 -10.43 14.84
N MET A 53 -15.42 -9.89 14.38
CA MET A 53 -14.10 -10.22 14.90
C MET A 53 -13.89 -9.52 16.23
N THR A 54 -13.82 -10.31 17.31
CA THR A 54 -13.81 -9.83 18.70
C THR A 54 -12.62 -10.43 19.47
N GLY A 55 -12.58 -10.21 20.78
CA GLY A 55 -11.49 -10.69 21.62
C GLY A 55 -10.29 -9.76 21.64
N THR A 56 -9.17 -10.25 22.14
CA THR A 56 -7.93 -9.48 22.30
C THR A 56 -7.00 -9.68 21.11
N LEU A 57 -6.18 -8.69 20.84
CA LEU A 57 -5.05 -8.85 19.92
C LEU A 57 -3.99 -9.75 20.60
N PRO A 58 -3.66 -10.92 20.05
CA PRO A 58 -2.76 -11.86 20.68
C PRO A 58 -1.33 -11.32 20.75
N GLN A 59 -0.57 -11.68 21.80
CA GLN A 59 0.82 -11.24 21.97
C GLN A 59 1.74 -11.77 20.87
N GLU A 60 1.40 -12.89 20.27
CA GLU A 60 2.09 -13.56 19.18
C GLU A 60 2.11 -12.71 17.90
N ILE A 61 1.27 -11.67 17.81
CA ILE A 61 1.37 -10.69 16.71
C ILE A 61 2.79 -10.11 16.62
N GLY A 62 3.48 -9.95 17.75
CA GLY A 62 4.87 -9.49 17.83
C GLY A 62 5.90 -10.42 17.19
N SER A 63 5.52 -11.63 16.78
CA SER A 63 6.38 -12.58 16.05
C SER A 63 6.46 -12.29 14.55
N LEU A 64 5.55 -11.49 14.01
CA LEU A 64 5.46 -11.17 12.58
C LEU A 64 6.53 -10.14 12.16
N LYS A 65 7.80 -10.51 12.21
CA LYS A 65 8.94 -9.57 12.05
C LYS A 65 9.01 -8.86 10.70
N LYS A 66 8.32 -9.38 9.67
CA LYS A 66 8.26 -8.78 8.34
C LYS A 66 7.03 -7.91 8.11
N LEU A 67 6.15 -7.79 9.12
CA LEU A 67 4.92 -7.03 9.00
C LEU A 67 5.21 -5.55 8.78
N GLN A 68 4.65 -4.98 7.71
CA GLN A 68 4.76 -3.58 7.29
C GLN A 68 3.47 -2.82 7.51
N THR A 69 2.32 -3.49 7.37
CA THR A 69 1.00 -2.90 7.57
C THR A 69 0.16 -3.77 8.49
N LEU A 70 -0.41 -3.15 9.53
CA LEU A 70 -1.41 -3.76 10.40
C LEU A 70 -2.66 -2.90 10.40
N SER A 71 -3.75 -3.41 9.84
CA SER A 71 -5.04 -2.72 9.75
C SER A 71 -6.16 -3.58 10.34
N LEU A 72 -6.77 -3.08 11.43
CA LEU A 72 -7.87 -3.72 12.16
C LEU A 72 -9.05 -2.76 12.33
N ILE A 73 -9.28 -1.86 11.37
CA ILE A 73 -10.25 -0.76 11.45
C ILE A 73 -11.68 -1.30 11.61
N GLY A 74 -12.47 -0.72 12.51
CA GLY A 74 -13.91 -0.98 12.58
C GLY A 74 -14.28 -2.44 12.90
N CYS A 75 -13.44 -3.11 13.66
CA CYS A 75 -13.70 -4.45 14.20
C CYS A 75 -14.30 -4.39 15.61
N GLY A 76 -14.37 -5.53 16.27
CA GLY A 76 -14.82 -5.65 17.66
C GLY A 76 -13.70 -5.98 18.66
N PHE A 77 -12.45 -5.70 18.35
CA PHE A 77 -11.31 -6.00 19.22
C PHE A 77 -11.39 -5.27 20.57
N THR A 78 -11.02 -5.96 21.63
CA THR A 78 -11.05 -5.49 23.02
C THR A 78 -9.72 -5.74 23.72
N GLY A 79 -9.61 -5.34 24.99
CA GLY A 79 -8.39 -5.57 25.79
C GLY A 79 -7.27 -4.60 25.42
N HIS A 80 -6.07 -4.93 25.85
CA HIS A 80 -4.91 -4.06 25.69
C HIS A 80 -4.21 -4.27 24.35
N ILE A 81 -3.63 -3.21 23.82
CA ILE A 81 -2.65 -3.34 22.73
C ILE A 81 -1.41 -4.03 23.30
N PRO A 82 -0.99 -5.21 22.79
CA PRO A 82 0.10 -5.96 23.37
C PRO A 82 1.44 -5.23 23.22
N SER A 83 2.27 -5.23 24.28
CA SER A 83 3.60 -4.60 24.23
C SER A 83 4.55 -5.24 23.22
N THR A 84 4.27 -6.49 22.81
CA THR A 84 5.03 -7.18 21.77
C THR A 84 4.90 -6.52 20.38
N ILE A 85 3.93 -5.61 20.19
CA ILE A 85 3.79 -4.83 18.95
C ILE A 85 5.07 -4.03 18.63
N GLY A 86 5.76 -3.54 19.66
CA GLY A 86 7.02 -2.81 19.52
C GLY A 86 8.20 -3.64 18.97
N SER A 87 8.01 -4.95 18.80
CA SER A 87 9.02 -5.81 18.15
C SER A 87 8.87 -5.91 16.63
N LEU A 88 7.84 -5.27 16.06
CA LEU A 88 7.53 -5.24 14.61
C LEU A 88 8.28 -4.09 13.91
N ARG A 89 9.60 -4.11 13.95
CA ARG A 89 10.43 -2.97 13.50
C ARG A 89 10.31 -2.60 12.02
N GLN A 90 9.65 -3.44 11.21
CA GLN A 90 9.38 -3.13 9.79
C GLN A 90 8.03 -2.45 9.57
N LEU A 91 7.22 -2.25 10.63
CA LEU A 91 5.94 -1.58 10.48
C LEU A 91 6.08 -0.15 9.97
N ILE A 92 5.29 0.14 8.95
CA ILE A 92 5.14 1.44 8.31
C ILE A 92 3.79 2.05 8.71
N SER A 93 2.76 1.22 8.85
CA SER A 93 1.40 1.67 9.18
C SER A 93 0.74 0.79 10.22
N ILE A 94 0.15 1.43 11.22
CA ILE A 94 -0.74 0.82 12.22
C ILE A 94 -2.05 1.58 12.21
N SER A 95 -3.16 0.88 11.94
CA SER A 95 -4.52 1.39 11.99
C SER A 95 -5.38 0.46 12.84
N LEU A 96 -5.59 0.84 14.09
CA LEU A 96 -6.42 0.10 15.07
C LEU A 96 -7.70 0.87 15.43
N ASN A 97 -8.02 1.90 14.66
CA ASN A 97 -9.13 2.80 14.95
C ASN A 97 -10.51 2.12 14.87
N SER A 98 -11.47 2.71 15.57
CA SER A 98 -12.87 2.24 15.63
C SER A 98 -13.00 0.81 16.18
N ASN A 99 -12.35 0.56 17.31
CA ASN A 99 -12.41 -0.68 18.08
C ASN A 99 -12.78 -0.39 19.55
N LYS A 100 -12.52 -1.34 20.42
CA LYS A 100 -12.79 -1.24 21.87
C LYS A 100 -11.52 -1.51 22.69
N PHE A 101 -10.34 -1.16 22.17
CA PHE A 101 -9.09 -1.30 22.91
C PHE A 101 -9.09 -0.43 24.16
N ILE A 102 -8.58 -0.97 25.26
CA ILE A 102 -8.51 -0.34 26.60
C ILE A 102 -7.08 -0.27 27.09
N GLY A 103 -6.88 0.45 28.20
CA GLY A 103 -5.57 0.57 28.87
C GLY A 103 -4.65 1.54 28.17
N GLN A 104 -3.37 1.50 28.52
CA GLN A 104 -2.40 2.48 28.04
C GLN A 104 -1.85 2.14 26.65
N ILE A 105 -1.46 3.16 25.91
CA ILE A 105 -0.62 2.98 24.72
C ILE A 105 0.71 2.39 25.18
N PRO A 106 1.13 1.21 24.69
CA PRO A 106 2.34 0.56 25.16
C PRO A 106 3.59 1.39 24.78
N ASN A 107 4.47 1.63 25.75
CA ASN A 107 5.70 2.39 25.51
C ASN A 107 6.56 1.79 24.39
N SER A 108 6.52 0.46 24.24
CA SER A 108 7.26 -0.27 23.23
C SER A 108 6.95 0.16 21.77
N ILE A 109 5.84 0.88 21.56
CA ILE A 109 5.50 1.42 20.23
C ILE A 109 6.60 2.37 19.71
N GLY A 110 7.32 3.03 20.61
CA GLY A 110 8.47 3.88 20.29
C GLY A 110 9.64 3.15 19.60
N ASN A 111 9.66 1.80 19.64
CA ASN A 111 10.66 1.01 18.90
C ASN A 111 10.41 0.92 17.39
N LEU A 112 9.26 1.39 16.91
CA LEU A 112 8.83 1.27 15.52
C LEU A 112 9.42 2.42 14.67
N SER A 113 10.74 2.45 14.54
CA SER A 113 11.47 3.55 13.89
C SER A 113 11.06 3.84 12.44
N ASN A 114 10.44 2.87 11.75
CA ASN A 114 9.96 3.01 10.37
C ASN A 114 8.50 3.44 10.28
N LEU A 115 7.83 3.64 11.42
CA LEU A 115 6.41 3.93 11.44
C LEU A 115 6.14 5.31 10.81
N TYR A 116 5.27 5.31 9.82
CA TYR A 116 4.84 6.50 9.07
C TYR A 116 3.44 6.95 9.49
N TYR A 117 2.56 5.99 9.80
CA TYR A 117 1.17 6.22 10.12
C TYR A 117 0.75 5.48 11.39
N LEU A 118 0.24 6.22 12.39
CA LEU A 118 -0.29 5.69 13.64
C LEU A 118 -1.70 6.20 13.85
N ASP A 119 -2.69 5.31 13.76
CA ASP A 119 -4.09 5.64 14.03
C ASP A 119 -4.69 4.70 15.09
N LEU A 120 -4.93 5.24 16.29
CA LEU A 120 -5.55 4.60 17.43
C LEU A 120 -6.89 5.25 17.78
N THR A 121 -7.43 6.10 16.91
CA THR A 121 -8.65 6.87 17.14
C THR A 121 -9.86 5.97 17.41
N ASP A 122 -10.89 6.50 18.08
CA ASP A 122 -12.16 5.81 18.35
C ASP A 122 -11.94 4.49 19.11
N ASN A 123 -11.28 4.57 20.26
CA ASN A 123 -11.06 3.47 21.18
C ASN A 123 -11.37 3.88 22.62
N GLN A 124 -10.96 3.09 23.58
CA GLN A 124 -11.12 3.38 25.01
C GLN A 124 -9.75 3.43 25.71
N LEU A 125 -8.70 3.82 24.97
CA LEU A 125 -7.35 3.92 25.51
C LEU A 125 -7.28 5.02 26.57
N GLU A 126 -6.55 4.76 27.65
CA GLU A 126 -6.45 5.64 28.82
C GLU A 126 -5.00 5.87 29.26
N GLY A 127 -4.82 6.73 30.27
CA GLY A 127 -3.49 7.05 30.80
C GLY A 127 -2.76 8.09 29.94
N PRO A 128 -1.48 8.36 30.27
CA PRO A 128 -0.70 9.41 29.64
C PRO A 128 -0.21 9.03 28.24
N ILE A 129 0.07 10.03 27.42
CA ILE A 129 0.81 9.87 26.16
C ILE A 129 2.24 9.42 26.48
N PRO A 130 2.69 8.24 26.03
CA PRO A 130 3.99 7.72 26.38
C PRO A 130 5.12 8.48 25.68
N VAL A 131 6.13 8.89 26.46
CA VAL A 131 7.39 9.46 25.97
C VAL A 131 8.58 8.70 26.58
N SER A 132 9.72 8.78 25.93
CA SER A 132 10.96 8.18 26.40
C SER A 132 11.48 8.86 27.66
N ASP A 133 12.33 8.17 28.39
CA ASP A 133 13.01 8.73 29.57
C ASP A 133 14.40 9.34 29.23
N GLY A 134 14.77 9.34 27.95
CA GLY A 134 16.08 9.81 27.51
C GLY A 134 17.27 8.90 27.90
N ASN A 135 17.06 7.90 28.78
CA ASN A 135 18.11 7.00 29.26
C ASN A 135 18.09 5.63 28.58
N GLY A 136 17.15 5.43 27.62
CA GLY A 136 16.98 4.19 26.85
C GLY A 136 16.28 3.06 27.62
N THR A 137 15.73 3.33 28.82
CA THR A 137 14.98 2.34 29.61
C THR A 137 13.49 2.39 29.31
N LYS A 138 12.96 3.53 28.89
CA LYS A 138 11.60 3.71 28.40
C LYS A 138 11.61 4.23 26.98
N PHE A 139 10.71 3.71 26.17
CA PHE A 139 10.44 4.17 24.82
C PHE A 139 9.15 4.98 24.79
N GLY A 140 8.92 5.77 23.74
CA GLY A 140 7.73 6.56 23.63
C GLY A 140 7.52 7.11 22.21
N LEU A 141 6.41 7.84 22.01
CA LEU A 141 6.04 8.40 20.70
C LEU A 141 7.05 9.44 20.19
N ASP A 142 7.78 10.07 21.09
CA ASP A 142 8.87 11.03 20.80
C ASP A 142 10.02 10.42 19.98
N MET A 143 10.15 9.09 19.99
CA MET A 143 11.16 8.35 19.22
C MET A 143 10.74 8.05 17.78
N LEU A 144 9.49 8.28 17.42
CA LEU A 144 8.92 7.99 16.11
C LEU A 144 9.16 9.11 15.10
N LEU A 145 10.43 9.37 14.78
CA LEU A 145 10.84 10.51 13.97
C LEU A 145 10.33 10.50 12.52
N GLN A 146 10.02 9.30 11.98
CA GLN A 146 9.53 9.15 10.60
C GLN A 146 8.01 9.28 10.50
N THR A 147 7.32 9.24 11.64
CA THR A 147 5.85 9.27 11.64
C THR A 147 5.36 10.64 11.21
N LYS A 148 4.37 10.63 10.30
CA LYS A 148 3.69 11.84 9.81
C LYS A 148 2.34 12.06 10.48
N HIS A 149 1.71 11.02 10.99
CA HIS A 149 0.35 11.09 11.48
C HIS A 149 0.25 10.47 12.87
N PHE A 150 -0.04 11.29 13.88
CA PHE A 150 -0.48 10.85 15.20
C PHE A 150 -1.98 11.11 15.32
N HIS A 151 -2.78 10.07 15.11
CA HIS A 151 -4.22 10.11 15.28
C HIS A 151 -4.60 9.32 16.55
N LEU A 152 -4.81 10.03 17.65
CA LEU A 152 -5.15 9.48 18.98
C LEU A 152 -6.51 9.99 19.49
N GLY A 153 -7.27 10.67 18.64
CA GLY A 153 -8.55 11.29 18.99
C GLY A 153 -9.61 10.29 19.45
N ASN A 154 -10.63 10.79 20.13
CA ASN A 154 -11.74 10.01 20.65
C ASN A 154 -11.31 8.79 21.49
N ASN A 155 -10.60 9.07 22.58
CA ASN A 155 -10.14 8.10 23.57
C ASN A 155 -10.35 8.64 25.00
N LYS A 156 -9.75 8.02 26.00
CA LYS A 156 -9.75 8.44 27.41
C LYS A 156 -8.36 8.85 27.90
N LEU A 157 -7.47 9.25 26.97
CA LEU A 157 -6.09 9.64 27.31
C LEU A 157 -6.11 10.82 28.27
N SER A 158 -5.23 10.81 29.27
CA SER A 158 -5.23 11.75 30.39
C SER A 158 -3.81 12.25 30.70
N GLY A 159 -3.69 13.17 31.64
CA GLY A 159 -2.43 13.83 31.94
C GLY A 159 -2.14 14.98 30.99
N THR A 160 -0.91 15.45 30.99
CA THR A 160 -0.46 16.57 30.14
C THR A 160 0.05 16.09 28.79
N ILE A 161 0.02 16.96 27.78
CA ILE A 161 0.78 16.74 26.55
C ILE A 161 2.26 16.94 26.89
N PRO A 162 3.11 15.89 26.84
CA PRO A 162 4.50 16.00 27.29
C PRO A 162 5.31 16.93 26.37
N PRO A 163 6.11 17.85 26.89
CA PRO A 163 6.99 18.69 26.07
C PRO A 163 7.99 17.88 25.25
N GLU A 164 8.44 16.75 25.78
CA GLU A 164 9.38 15.82 25.13
C GLU A 164 8.81 15.16 23.88
N LEU A 165 7.48 15.14 23.76
CA LEU A 165 6.81 14.53 22.60
C LEU A 165 7.20 15.18 21.28
N PHE A 166 7.51 16.48 21.28
CA PHE A 166 7.78 17.26 20.08
C PHE A 166 9.24 17.68 20.00
N ASN A 167 9.90 17.29 18.92
CA ASN A 167 11.28 17.71 18.66
C ASN A 167 11.48 18.09 17.19
N PRO A 168 12.51 18.89 16.83
CA PRO A 168 12.68 19.43 15.49
C PRO A 168 12.97 18.39 14.40
N ASN A 169 13.34 17.16 14.79
CA ASN A 169 13.64 16.08 13.83
C ASN A 169 12.40 15.28 13.42
N MET A 170 11.24 15.58 14.00
CA MET A 170 9.99 14.89 13.66
C MET A 170 9.46 15.34 12.31
N ASN A 171 8.87 14.36 11.61
CA ASN A 171 8.24 14.58 10.31
C ASN A 171 6.72 14.70 10.40
N LEU A 172 6.16 15.01 11.57
CA LEU A 172 4.72 15.09 11.80
C LEU A 172 4.06 16.15 10.91
N ILE A 173 2.98 15.76 10.28
CA ILE A 173 2.07 16.59 9.49
C ILE A 173 0.75 16.76 10.25
N HIS A 174 0.23 15.68 10.84
CA HIS A 174 -1.00 15.69 11.61
C HIS A 174 -0.78 15.28 13.06
N VAL A 175 -1.33 16.06 13.98
CA VAL A 175 -1.42 15.74 15.41
C VAL A 175 -2.87 15.91 15.85
N LEU A 176 -3.61 14.79 15.92
CA LEU A 176 -5.05 14.77 16.22
C LEU A 176 -5.25 14.07 17.57
N PHE A 177 -5.37 14.83 18.67
CA PHE A 177 -5.59 14.37 20.04
C PHE A 177 -6.94 14.81 20.59
N ASP A 178 -7.83 15.23 19.71
CA ASP A 178 -9.15 15.69 20.04
C ASP A 178 -9.97 14.65 20.84
N SER A 179 -10.98 15.12 21.60
CA SER A 179 -11.92 14.27 22.30
C SER A 179 -11.21 13.27 23.24
N ASN A 180 -10.42 13.78 24.18
CA ASN A 180 -9.71 13.04 25.24
C ASN A 180 -9.89 13.75 26.59
N ASN A 181 -9.19 13.28 27.61
CA ASN A 181 -9.15 13.87 28.95
C ASN A 181 -7.82 14.57 29.25
N LEU A 182 -7.17 15.13 28.22
CA LEU A 182 -5.86 15.79 28.37
C LEU A 182 -6.01 17.10 29.14
N THR A 183 -5.03 17.39 30.00
CA THR A 183 -5.00 18.55 30.89
C THR A 183 -3.70 19.35 30.74
N GLY A 184 -3.58 20.42 31.50
CA GLY A 184 -2.37 21.25 31.49
C GLY A 184 -2.24 22.13 30.25
N SER A 185 -1.07 22.66 30.04
CA SER A 185 -0.80 23.59 28.95
C SER A 185 -0.34 22.89 27.66
N ILE A 186 -0.69 23.45 26.53
CA ILE A 186 -0.11 23.06 25.24
C ILE A 186 1.40 23.41 25.29
N PRO A 187 2.31 22.46 25.07
CA PRO A 187 3.74 22.71 25.20
C PRO A 187 4.27 23.58 24.06
N SER A 188 5.18 24.52 24.42
CA SER A 188 5.83 25.39 23.43
C SER A 188 6.70 24.62 22.42
N THR A 189 7.14 23.42 22.79
CA THR A 189 7.90 22.51 21.91
C THR A 189 7.10 22.04 20.69
N LEU A 190 5.76 22.15 20.67
CA LEU A 190 4.94 21.95 19.50
C LEU A 190 5.46 22.79 18.31
N GLY A 191 5.88 24.02 18.56
CA GLY A 191 6.45 24.93 17.57
C GLY A 191 7.78 24.48 16.95
N LEU A 192 8.43 23.44 17.47
CA LEU A 192 9.64 22.87 16.89
C LEU A 192 9.35 22.00 15.67
N VAL A 193 8.12 21.50 15.52
CA VAL A 193 7.73 20.60 14.43
C VAL A 193 7.23 21.41 13.24
N GLN A 194 8.14 21.79 12.36
CA GLN A 194 7.91 22.76 11.28
C GLN A 194 6.99 22.24 10.14
N LYS A 195 6.76 20.93 10.05
CA LYS A 195 5.95 20.32 8.96
C LYS A 195 4.48 20.14 9.30
N LEU A 196 4.05 20.57 10.48
CA LEU A 196 2.67 20.45 10.91
C LEU A 196 1.74 21.22 9.98
N GLU A 197 0.71 20.57 9.49
CA GLU A 197 -0.36 21.12 8.68
C GLU A 197 -1.69 21.12 9.45
N MET A 198 -1.91 20.13 10.33
CA MET A 198 -3.14 20.00 11.10
C MET A 198 -2.87 19.70 12.57
N VAL A 199 -3.41 20.55 13.46
CA VAL A 199 -3.33 20.39 14.91
C VAL A 199 -4.75 20.46 15.49
N ARG A 200 -5.20 19.35 16.09
CA ARG A 200 -6.51 19.24 16.71
C ARG A 200 -6.39 18.73 18.15
N PHE A 201 -6.62 19.60 19.09
CA PHE A 201 -6.66 19.30 20.52
C PHE A 201 -8.04 19.65 21.14
N ASP A 202 -9.03 19.86 20.30
CA ASP A 202 -10.36 20.23 20.75
C ASP A 202 -11.01 19.14 21.60
N ARG A 203 -12.01 19.52 22.42
CA ARG A 203 -12.68 18.59 23.36
C ARG A 203 -11.72 17.86 24.30
N ASN A 204 -10.97 18.64 25.04
CA ASN A 204 -10.08 18.22 26.12
C ASN A 204 -10.30 19.11 27.35
N SER A 205 -9.41 19.01 28.35
CA SER A 205 -9.39 19.87 29.54
C SER A 205 -8.13 20.74 29.63
N LEU A 206 -7.59 21.14 28.48
CA LEU A 206 -6.38 21.95 28.39
C LEU A 206 -6.67 23.36 28.93
N ASN A 207 -5.72 23.94 29.69
CA ASN A 207 -5.94 25.19 30.43
C ASN A 207 -4.98 26.32 30.07
N GLY A 208 -3.97 26.08 29.23
CA GLY A 208 -2.97 27.08 28.84
C GLY A 208 -2.56 27.01 27.38
N LEU A 209 -2.37 28.19 26.80
CA LEU A 209 -1.76 28.37 25.49
C LEU A 209 -0.30 28.84 25.64
N PRO A 210 0.63 28.41 24.79
CA PRO A 210 1.91 29.07 24.68
C PRO A 210 1.69 30.50 24.16
N SER A 211 2.50 31.44 24.64
CA SER A 211 2.38 32.85 24.27
C SER A 211 2.62 33.10 22.76
N ASN A 212 3.29 32.20 22.09
CA ASN A 212 3.70 32.33 20.69
C ASN A 212 3.64 30.99 19.96
N LEU A 213 2.90 30.95 18.85
CA LEU A 213 2.81 29.83 17.91
C LEU A 213 3.29 30.20 16.49
N ASN A 214 3.99 31.34 16.35
CA ASN A 214 4.43 31.90 15.05
C ASN A 214 5.34 30.96 14.24
N SER A 215 6.01 30.00 14.89
CA SER A 215 6.88 29.04 14.23
C SER A 215 6.11 27.96 13.45
N LEU A 216 4.81 27.83 13.65
CA LEU A 216 3.96 26.85 12.96
C LEU A 216 3.50 27.40 11.58
N THR A 217 4.45 27.69 10.71
CA THR A 217 4.21 28.40 9.44
C THR A 217 3.39 27.61 8.42
N ASN A 218 3.39 26.27 8.50
CA ASN A 218 2.70 25.37 7.57
C ASN A 218 1.33 24.90 8.07
N VAL A 219 0.94 25.26 9.30
CA VAL A 219 -0.35 24.83 9.85
C VAL A 219 -1.49 25.49 9.09
N ILE A 220 -2.35 24.65 8.52
CA ILE A 220 -3.56 25.01 7.76
C ILE A 220 -4.77 25.07 8.69
N GLU A 221 -4.84 24.14 9.66
CA GLU A 221 -5.94 24.04 10.64
C GLU A 221 -5.39 23.97 12.06
N LEU A 222 -5.90 24.86 12.91
CA LEU A 222 -5.67 24.84 14.35
C LEU A 222 -7.03 24.79 15.08
N SER A 223 -7.35 23.65 15.68
CA SER A 223 -8.58 23.45 16.46
C SER A 223 -8.28 23.20 17.94
N LEU A 224 -8.72 24.11 18.80
CA LEU A 224 -8.54 24.10 20.25
C LEU A 224 -9.87 24.25 20.98
N SER A 225 -11.00 24.16 20.30
CA SER A 225 -12.35 24.36 20.81
C SER A 225 -12.70 23.44 21.98
N ASN A 226 -13.64 23.85 22.82
CA ASN A 226 -14.11 23.02 23.93
C ASN A 226 -12.99 22.58 24.88
N ASN A 227 -12.24 23.56 25.38
CA ASN A 227 -11.18 23.42 26.38
C ASN A 227 -11.33 24.48 27.47
N ASN A 228 -10.48 24.43 28.50
CA ASN A 228 -10.45 25.42 29.59
C ASN A 228 -9.36 26.49 29.38
N LEU A 229 -9.02 26.79 28.11
CA LEU A 229 -7.97 27.75 27.79
C LEU A 229 -8.36 29.14 28.28
N SER A 230 -7.48 29.79 29.03
CA SER A 230 -7.74 31.10 29.62
C SER A 230 -6.62 32.08 29.30
N GLY A 231 -6.88 33.36 29.52
CA GLY A 231 -5.94 34.44 29.18
C GLY A 231 -6.11 34.99 27.78
N PRO A 232 -5.14 35.75 27.30
CA PRO A 232 -5.19 36.35 25.95
C PRO A 232 -4.92 35.28 24.86
N MET A 233 -5.37 35.60 23.65
CA MET A 233 -5.02 34.77 22.49
C MET A 233 -3.50 34.75 22.27
N ALA A 234 -2.95 33.60 21.86
CA ALA A 234 -1.57 33.50 21.44
C ALA A 234 -1.24 34.39 20.25
N ASN A 235 0.00 34.75 20.11
CA ASN A 235 0.49 35.39 18.88
C ASN A 235 0.56 34.34 17.74
N LEU A 236 -0.18 34.60 16.65
CA LEU A 236 -0.33 33.73 15.48
C LEU A 236 0.24 34.35 14.19
N THR A 237 0.88 35.54 14.26
CA THR A 237 1.27 36.33 13.06
C THR A 237 2.21 35.64 12.07
N GLY A 238 2.92 34.59 12.51
CA GLY A 238 3.81 33.78 11.65
C GLY A 238 3.13 32.59 10.98
N MET A 239 1.87 32.30 11.28
CA MET A 239 1.14 31.14 10.75
C MET A 239 0.56 31.44 9.37
N ASN A 240 1.41 31.66 8.38
CA ASN A 240 1.02 32.19 7.06
C ASN A 240 0.07 31.26 6.28
N SER A 241 0.14 29.95 6.50
CA SER A 241 -0.76 28.97 5.85
C SER A 241 -2.08 28.76 6.57
N LEU A 242 -2.31 29.44 7.72
CA LEU A 242 -3.49 29.20 8.55
C LEU A 242 -4.76 29.61 7.81
N SER A 243 -5.60 28.64 7.51
CA SER A 243 -6.89 28.85 6.84
C SER A 243 -8.06 28.72 7.79
N TYR A 244 -7.94 27.88 8.82
CA TYR A 244 -9.04 27.54 9.73
C TYR A 244 -8.57 27.62 11.18
N LEU A 245 -9.14 28.59 11.91
CA LEU A 245 -8.88 28.79 13.34
C LEU A 245 -10.16 28.55 14.14
N MET A 246 -10.14 27.57 15.04
CA MET A 246 -11.26 27.23 15.89
C MET A 246 -10.84 27.19 17.37
N MET A 247 -11.34 28.14 18.15
CA MET A 247 -11.11 28.27 19.59
C MET A 247 -12.41 28.65 20.30
N GLU A 248 -13.53 28.06 19.88
CA GLU A 248 -14.84 28.31 20.53
C GLU A 248 -14.97 27.55 21.84
N ASN A 249 -15.90 27.98 22.70
CA ASN A 249 -16.16 27.32 23.99
C ASN A 249 -14.91 27.17 24.83
N THR A 250 -14.11 28.22 24.95
CA THR A 250 -12.94 28.32 25.82
C THR A 250 -13.16 29.48 26.80
N GLN A 251 -12.14 29.87 27.53
CA GLN A 251 -12.20 30.99 28.47
C GLN A 251 -11.23 32.11 28.05
N LEU A 252 -10.96 32.22 26.76
CA LEU A 252 -10.04 33.24 26.22
C LEU A 252 -10.67 34.63 26.42
N GLN A 253 -9.81 35.60 26.73
CA GLN A 253 -10.23 36.97 27.08
C GLN A 253 -9.32 38.02 26.45
N GLY A 254 -9.69 39.30 26.62
CA GLY A 254 -8.98 40.41 26.03
C GLY A 254 -9.50 40.77 24.66
N GLN A 255 -8.75 41.60 23.92
CA GLN A 255 -9.14 41.98 22.58
C GLN A 255 -8.74 40.92 21.55
N VAL A 256 -9.54 40.75 20.49
CA VAL A 256 -9.15 39.98 19.33
C VAL A 256 -7.99 40.69 18.64
N PRO A 257 -6.80 40.04 18.45
CA PRO A 257 -5.65 40.69 17.82
C PRO A 257 -5.94 41.11 16.39
N VAL A 258 -5.68 42.40 16.05
CA VAL A 258 -5.84 42.94 14.69
C VAL A 258 -5.02 42.17 13.67
N ASP A 259 -3.81 41.77 14.07
CA ASP A 259 -2.86 41.03 13.22
C ASP A 259 -3.35 39.62 12.82
N LEU A 260 -4.35 39.07 13.52
CA LEU A 260 -4.96 37.79 13.12
C LEU A 260 -5.56 37.89 11.71
N PHE A 261 -6.18 39.01 11.38
CA PHE A 261 -6.84 39.21 10.09
C PHE A 261 -5.87 39.60 8.97
N SER A 262 -4.60 39.81 9.30
CA SER A 262 -3.52 40.02 8.30
C SER A 262 -2.97 38.71 7.69
N LEU A 263 -3.38 37.57 8.22
CA LEU A 263 -2.94 36.26 7.72
C LEU A 263 -3.46 36.01 6.28
N PRO A 264 -2.58 35.67 5.32
CA PRO A 264 -2.91 35.70 3.89
C PRO A 264 -3.91 34.61 3.47
N ASP A 265 -3.86 33.43 4.09
CA ASP A 265 -4.66 32.27 3.69
C ASP A 265 -5.89 32.03 4.58
N LEU A 266 -6.18 32.96 5.50
CA LEU A 266 -7.24 32.83 6.48
C LEU A 266 -8.64 32.81 5.80
N LYS A 267 -9.42 31.75 6.08
CA LYS A 267 -10.77 31.54 5.52
C LYS A 267 -11.85 31.59 6.57
N LYS A 268 -11.60 31.02 7.74
CA LYS A 268 -12.60 30.93 8.81
C LYS A 268 -11.97 31.12 10.18
N VAL A 269 -12.63 31.94 10.99
CA VAL A 269 -12.29 32.23 12.39
C VAL A 269 -13.52 31.99 13.24
N VAL A 270 -13.45 31.01 14.17
CA VAL A 270 -14.56 30.67 15.07
C VAL A 270 -14.07 30.83 16.51
N LEU A 271 -14.54 31.88 17.16
CA LEU A 271 -14.15 32.29 18.52
C LEU A 271 -15.37 32.49 19.43
N ARG A 272 -16.55 31.97 19.07
CA ARG A 272 -17.78 32.10 19.84
C ARG A 272 -17.68 31.50 21.24
N ASN A 273 -18.52 31.95 22.15
CA ASN A 273 -18.60 31.50 23.53
C ASN A 273 -17.25 31.63 24.26
N ASN A 274 -16.71 32.84 24.28
CA ASN A 274 -15.48 33.23 24.96
C ASN A 274 -15.71 34.52 25.75
N HIS A 275 -14.62 35.13 26.23
CA HIS A 275 -14.67 36.40 26.97
C HIS A 275 -13.92 37.53 26.24
N PHE A 276 -13.86 37.49 24.91
CA PHE A 276 -13.25 38.54 24.10
C PHE A 276 -14.06 39.84 24.28
N ASN A 277 -13.35 40.95 24.44
CA ASN A 277 -13.96 42.26 24.73
C ASN A 277 -13.35 43.37 23.88
N GLY A 278 -13.76 44.63 24.17
CA GLY A 278 -13.23 45.80 23.52
C GLY A 278 -13.74 46.01 22.11
N THR A 279 -12.89 46.59 21.26
CA THR A 279 -13.22 46.93 19.87
C THR A 279 -12.72 45.87 18.94
N LEU A 280 -13.57 45.30 18.09
CA LEU A 280 -13.19 44.45 16.98
C LEU A 280 -12.69 45.35 15.83
N ASP A 281 -11.43 45.14 15.44
CA ASP A 281 -10.83 45.81 14.29
C ASP A 281 -10.39 44.78 13.25
N ILE A 282 -10.98 44.82 12.08
CA ILE A 282 -10.70 43.93 10.93
C ILE A 282 -10.22 44.71 9.70
N SER A 283 -9.68 45.93 9.94
CA SER A 283 -9.18 46.82 8.88
C SER A 283 -7.99 46.25 8.11
N ASN A 284 -7.15 45.38 8.74
CA ASN A 284 -5.96 44.78 8.16
C ASN A 284 -6.23 43.45 7.44
N THR A 285 -7.44 43.24 6.94
CA THR A 285 -7.77 41.99 6.24
C THR A 285 -7.02 41.88 4.91
N ASN A 286 -6.02 40.99 4.88
CA ASN A 286 -5.22 40.71 3.68
C ASN A 286 -5.70 39.45 2.90
N SER A 287 -6.51 38.60 3.53
CA SER A 287 -7.01 37.40 2.88
C SER A 287 -8.23 37.69 2.00
N ASN A 288 -8.09 37.56 0.70
CA ASN A 288 -9.20 37.56 -0.24
C ASN A 288 -10.12 36.33 -0.11
N GLN A 289 -9.76 35.37 0.75
CA GLN A 289 -10.46 34.10 0.94
C GLN A 289 -11.27 34.04 2.23
N LEU A 290 -11.21 35.11 3.07
CA LEU A 290 -11.92 35.13 4.35
C LEU A 290 -13.44 35.12 4.14
N GLN A 291 -14.11 34.09 4.67
CA GLN A 291 -15.52 33.81 4.46
C GLN A 291 -16.36 34.01 5.73
N LEU A 292 -15.78 33.60 6.90
CA LEU A 292 -16.54 33.59 8.16
C LEU A 292 -15.69 34.07 9.32
N ILE A 293 -16.29 35.01 10.10
CA ILE A 293 -15.83 35.40 11.43
C ILE A 293 -17.00 35.20 12.40
N ASP A 294 -16.92 34.20 13.26
CA ASP A 294 -17.94 33.90 14.28
C ASP A 294 -17.43 34.28 15.68
N LEU A 295 -17.92 35.37 16.20
CA LEU A 295 -17.62 35.93 17.51
C LEU A 295 -18.86 35.96 18.43
N ARG A 296 -19.88 35.18 18.15
CA ARG A 296 -21.08 35.10 18.96
C ARG A 296 -20.79 34.82 20.43
N ASN A 297 -21.63 35.36 21.31
CA ASN A 297 -21.53 35.15 22.76
C ASN A 297 -20.13 35.51 23.30
N ASN A 298 -19.71 36.74 23.07
CA ASN A 298 -18.52 37.35 23.66
C ASN A 298 -18.92 38.70 24.32
N SER A 299 -17.96 39.55 24.61
CA SER A 299 -18.18 40.86 25.23
C SER A 299 -17.68 42.01 24.32
N ILE A 300 -17.71 41.83 23.00
CA ILE A 300 -17.31 42.86 22.05
C ILE A 300 -18.24 44.07 22.20
N SER A 301 -17.63 45.21 22.45
CA SER A 301 -18.40 46.44 22.73
C SER A 301 -18.46 47.40 21.53
N ASN A 302 -17.56 47.24 20.55
CA ASN A 302 -17.53 48.11 19.36
C ASN A 302 -16.90 47.37 18.17
N VAL A 303 -17.20 47.84 16.93
CA VAL A 303 -16.59 47.43 15.68
C VAL A 303 -15.97 48.66 15.03
N ALA A 304 -14.65 48.66 14.82
CA ALA A 304 -13.95 49.83 14.29
C ALA A 304 -14.19 49.99 12.79
N GLN A 305 -14.19 48.91 12.03
CA GLN A 305 -14.47 48.90 10.61
C GLN A 305 -15.26 47.65 10.24
N ILE A 306 -16.25 47.84 9.39
CA ILE A 306 -17.13 46.77 8.91
C ILE A 306 -16.49 46.21 7.64
N PRO A 307 -16.36 44.86 7.53
CA PRO A 307 -15.73 44.24 6.35
C PRO A 307 -16.52 44.58 5.09
N GLY A 308 -15.82 45.03 4.05
CA GLY A 308 -16.33 45.07 2.70
C GLY A 308 -16.27 43.67 2.05
N GLY A 309 -17.25 43.32 1.23
CA GLY A 309 -17.26 42.07 0.47
C GLY A 309 -18.13 40.97 1.05
N ASN A 310 -17.84 39.69 0.68
CA ASN A 310 -18.67 38.51 1.01
C ASN A 310 -18.33 37.86 2.38
N ILE A 311 -17.80 38.60 3.34
CA ILE A 311 -17.45 38.07 4.66
C ILE A 311 -18.71 37.97 5.53
N THR A 312 -19.00 36.77 6.02
CA THR A 312 -20.07 36.57 7.02
C THR A 312 -19.49 36.85 8.41
N LEU A 313 -19.97 37.94 9.03
CA LEU A 313 -19.63 38.31 10.41
C LEU A 313 -20.83 38.02 11.31
N LEU A 314 -20.62 37.24 12.39
CA LEU A 314 -21.64 36.83 13.36
C LEU A 314 -21.28 37.38 14.74
N LEU A 315 -22.10 38.29 15.29
CA LEU A 315 -21.87 39.00 16.56
C LEU A 315 -22.99 38.79 17.59
N GLU A 316 -23.99 37.98 17.32
CA GLU A 316 -25.08 37.73 18.27
C GLU A 316 -24.56 37.48 19.70
N GLY A 317 -25.22 38.05 20.72
CA GLY A 317 -24.83 37.87 22.12
C GLY A 317 -23.61 38.69 22.56
N ASN A 318 -23.18 39.70 21.77
CA ASN A 318 -22.20 40.70 22.17
C ASN A 318 -22.87 42.03 22.57
N THR A 319 -22.25 42.81 23.45
CA THR A 319 -22.77 44.13 23.88
C THR A 319 -22.86 45.14 22.75
N VAL A 320 -22.15 44.96 21.67
CA VAL A 320 -22.27 45.80 20.46
C VAL A 320 -23.64 45.64 19.79
N CYS A 321 -24.31 44.52 19.94
CA CYS A 321 -25.64 44.26 19.39
C CYS A 321 -26.79 45.02 20.11
N ASP A 322 -26.55 45.54 21.29
CA ASP A 322 -27.48 46.34 22.04
C ASP A 322 -27.60 47.79 21.53
N LYS A 323 -26.64 48.16 20.66
CA LYS A 323 -26.61 49.51 20.05
C LYS A 323 -27.70 49.67 18.97
N ILE A 324 -28.15 50.90 18.76
CA ILE A 324 -29.29 51.27 17.86
C ILE A 324 -28.87 51.22 16.36
N ASP A 325 -27.57 51.10 16.07
CA ASP A 325 -27.07 51.12 14.70
C ASP A 325 -27.60 49.93 13.84
N GLN A 326 -28.34 50.28 12.79
CA GLN A 326 -28.98 49.28 11.91
C GLN A 326 -27.99 48.45 11.11
N VAL A 327 -26.80 48.97 10.81
CA VAL A 327 -25.79 48.26 10.09
C VAL A 327 -25.20 47.15 10.98
N ILE A 328 -24.92 47.46 12.24
CA ILE A 328 -24.44 46.49 13.24
C ILE A 328 -25.49 45.42 13.52
N LYS A 329 -26.77 45.79 13.55
CA LYS A 329 -27.87 44.80 13.75
C LYS A 329 -27.92 43.73 12.68
N SER A 330 -27.49 43.99 11.48
CA SER A 330 -27.43 42.96 10.42
C SER A 330 -26.45 41.86 10.71
N TYR A 331 -25.44 42.05 11.58
CA TYR A 331 -24.46 41.05 12.02
C TYR A 331 -24.86 40.35 13.33
N CYS A 332 -26.04 40.67 13.87
CA CYS A 332 -26.58 40.15 15.12
C CYS A 332 -27.90 39.35 14.92
N PRO A 333 -28.11 38.59 13.86
CA PRO A 333 -29.35 37.82 13.69
C PRO A 333 -29.44 36.73 14.73
N ALA A 334 -30.65 36.52 15.30
CA ALA A 334 -30.91 35.36 16.14
C ALA A 334 -30.74 34.07 15.32
N PHE A 335 -29.81 33.23 15.69
CA PHE A 335 -29.56 31.98 15.01
C PHE A 335 -30.64 30.94 15.32
N THR A 336 -31.50 30.63 14.38
CA THR A 336 -32.38 29.46 14.46
C THR A 336 -31.61 28.26 13.96
N PRO A 337 -31.34 27.25 14.78
CA PRO A 337 -30.78 26.00 14.32
C PRO A 337 -31.85 25.32 13.46
N ASN A 338 -31.74 25.42 12.15
CA ASN A 338 -32.69 24.79 11.26
C ASN A 338 -32.04 23.81 10.32
N SER A 339 -32.57 22.62 10.45
CA SER A 339 -32.82 21.59 9.43
C SER A 339 -31.65 20.78 8.95
N SER A 340 -31.81 19.47 9.19
CA SER A 340 -31.21 18.43 8.37
C SER A 340 -31.36 18.77 6.88
N TYR A 341 -30.24 18.89 6.20
CA TYR A 341 -30.24 19.06 4.75
C TYR A 341 -30.36 17.68 4.13
N PHE A 342 -31.35 17.51 3.26
CA PHE A 342 -31.43 16.34 2.38
C PHE A 342 -30.82 16.73 1.04
N LEU A 343 -29.80 15.99 0.60
CA LEU A 343 -29.43 15.99 -0.82
C LEU A 343 -30.69 15.60 -1.61
N PRO A 344 -31.01 16.26 -2.73
CA PRO A 344 -32.20 15.92 -3.49
C PRO A 344 -32.19 14.42 -3.80
N PRO A 345 -33.31 13.71 -3.55
CA PRO A 345 -33.37 12.31 -3.92
C PRO A 345 -33.10 12.18 -5.43
N ASN A 346 -32.35 11.15 -5.82
CA ASN A 346 -32.27 10.80 -7.23
C ASN A 346 -33.70 10.71 -7.76
N ASN A 347 -34.06 11.52 -8.74
CA ASN A 347 -35.33 11.42 -9.45
C ASN A 347 -35.32 10.17 -10.32
N CYS A 348 -35.25 8.99 -9.68
CA CYS A 348 -35.43 7.73 -10.36
C CYS A 348 -36.92 7.50 -10.56
N MET A 349 -37.37 7.48 -11.79
CA MET A 349 -38.69 6.94 -12.13
C MET A 349 -38.78 5.49 -11.62
N GLN A 350 -39.95 5.11 -11.12
CA GLN A 350 -40.29 3.83 -10.49
C GLN A 350 -39.83 2.62 -11.32
N ILE A 351 -38.65 2.12 -11.04
CA ILE A 351 -38.26 0.77 -11.45
C ILE A 351 -38.37 -0.09 -10.19
N SER A 352 -39.21 -1.12 -10.21
CA SER A 352 -39.35 -2.05 -9.09
C SER A 352 -38.01 -2.82 -8.94
N CYS A 353 -37.29 -2.52 -7.89
CA CYS A 353 -36.05 -3.21 -7.49
C CYS A 353 -36.38 -4.29 -6.45
N ASN A 354 -35.56 -5.34 -6.37
CA ASN A 354 -35.60 -6.30 -5.25
C ASN A 354 -35.05 -5.57 -3.97
N SER A 355 -35.26 -6.17 -2.79
CA SER A 355 -35.02 -5.54 -1.48
C SER A 355 -33.65 -4.88 -1.30
N ASP A 356 -32.62 -5.33 -2.01
CA ASP A 356 -31.22 -4.87 -1.87
C ASP A 356 -30.68 -4.20 -3.15
N GLN A 357 -31.46 -4.16 -4.23
CA GLN A 357 -31.11 -3.46 -5.47
C GLN A 357 -31.51 -2.00 -5.39
N VAL A 358 -30.68 -1.14 -5.95
CA VAL A 358 -30.91 0.29 -6.08
C VAL A 358 -30.70 0.70 -7.52
N ALA A 359 -31.47 1.66 -8.03
CA ALA A 359 -31.22 2.24 -9.33
C ALA A 359 -29.95 3.13 -9.26
N SER A 360 -29.00 2.90 -10.16
CA SER A 360 -27.84 3.77 -10.29
C SER A 360 -28.26 5.16 -10.79
N PRO A 361 -27.45 6.21 -10.59
CA PRO A 361 -27.69 7.51 -11.20
C PRO A 361 -27.85 7.48 -12.72
N ASN A 362 -27.32 6.44 -13.39
CA ASN A 362 -27.41 6.22 -14.84
C ASN A 362 -28.54 5.23 -15.23
N TYR A 363 -29.49 4.95 -14.30
CA TYR A 363 -30.73 4.18 -14.52
C TYR A 363 -30.58 2.67 -14.69
N GLU A 364 -29.46 2.07 -14.33
CA GLU A 364 -29.29 0.61 -14.30
C GLU A 364 -29.61 0.05 -12.90
N ARG A 365 -30.21 -1.12 -12.84
CA ARG A 365 -30.42 -1.84 -11.58
C ARG A 365 -29.10 -2.46 -11.15
N ALA A 366 -28.65 -2.16 -9.95
CA ALA A 366 -27.43 -2.71 -9.45
C ALA A 366 -27.45 -2.91 -7.94
N TYR A 367 -26.54 -3.78 -7.46
CA TYR A 367 -26.17 -3.89 -6.05
C TYR A 367 -24.96 -3.00 -5.82
N PRO A 368 -25.11 -1.79 -5.25
CA PRO A 368 -23.98 -0.91 -5.00
C PRO A 368 -23.11 -1.41 -3.86
N TYR A 369 -21.82 -1.14 -3.93
CA TYR A 369 -20.96 -1.18 -2.76
C TYR A 369 -21.35 -0.04 -1.82
N LYS A 370 -21.73 -0.37 -0.58
CA LYS A 370 -22.23 0.59 0.39
C LYS A 370 -21.25 0.80 1.54
N GLY A 371 -21.15 2.02 2.01
CA GLY A 371 -20.36 2.37 3.17
C GLY A 371 -20.78 3.71 3.75
N THR A 372 -20.15 4.07 4.88
CA THR A 372 -20.18 5.43 5.41
C THR A 372 -18.77 5.98 5.38
N ILE A 373 -18.56 7.07 4.67
CA ILE A 373 -17.30 7.79 4.71
C ILE A 373 -17.38 8.85 5.80
N ILE A 374 -16.44 8.82 6.72
CA ILE A 374 -16.43 9.69 7.90
C ILE A 374 -15.21 10.58 7.79
N PHE A 375 -15.46 11.87 7.64
CA PHE A 375 -14.42 12.88 7.65
C PHE A 375 -14.29 13.45 9.05
N ARG A 376 -13.08 13.53 9.54
CA ARG A 376 -12.73 14.32 10.71
C ARG A 376 -12.72 15.79 10.29
N GLY A 377 -13.90 16.23 9.88
CA GLY A 377 -14.14 17.45 9.14
C GLY A 377 -13.73 18.70 9.88
N LEU A 378 -13.59 19.76 9.12
CA LEU A 378 -13.49 21.11 9.62
C LEU A 378 -14.72 21.41 10.47
N ALA A 379 -14.55 21.89 11.69
CA ALA A 379 -15.65 22.19 12.62
C ALA A 379 -16.67 23.20 12.07
N SER A 380 -16.35 23.86 10.96
CA SER A 380 -17.17 24.85 10.26
C SER A 380 -17.61 24.39 8.87
N PHE A 381 -17.66 23.09 8.61
CA PHE A 381 -18.13 22.55 7.33
C PHE A 381 -19.61 22.91 7.12
N ASP A 382 -19.91 23.56 6.02
CA ASP A 382 -21.30 23.86 5.66
C ASP A 382 -21.92 22.68 4.92
N LEU A 383 -22.70 21.87 5.66
CA LEU A 383 -23.41 20.71 5.11
C LEU A 383 -24.36 21.06 3.95
N ARG A 384 -24.70 22.35 3.74
CA ARG A 384 -25.61 22.82 2.68
C ARG A 384 -24.90 23.10 1.37
N ASN A 385 -23.57 23.20 1.38
CA ASN A 385 -22.83 23.55 0.17
C ASN A 385 -22.68 22.34 -0.75
N THR A 386 -23.53 22.27 -1.76
CA THR A 386 -23.55 21.16 -2.73
C THR A 386 -22.26 21.03 -3.56
N ASN A 387 -21.47 22.10 -3.70
CA ASN A 387 -20.22 22.08 -4.44
C ASN A 387 -19.18 21.17 -3.76
N TYR A 388 -19.14 21.12 -2.42
CA TYR A 388 -18.24 20.22 -1.70
C TYR A 388 -18.50 18.76 -2.05
N TYR A 389 -19.76 18.35 -2.12
CA TYR A 389 -20.12 16.99 -2.48
C TYR A 389 -19.87 16.66 -3.95
N ALA A 390 -19.98 17.65 -4.84
CA ALA A 390 -19.64 17.50 -6.24
C ALA A 390 -18.12 17.28 -6.43
N GLU A 391 -17.28 18.05 -5.74
CA GLU A 391 -15.83 17.89 -5.72
C GLU A 391 -15.43 16.55 -5.12
N LEU A 392 -16.03 16.16 -3.99
CA LEU A 392 -15.77 14.88 -3.35
C LEU A 392 -16.13 13.70 -4.27
N ARG A 393 -17.30 13.76 -4.90
CA ARG A 393 -17.74 12.73 -5.87
C ARG A 393 -16.78 12.61 -7.04
N LYS A 394 -16.32 13.74 -7.58
CA LYS A 394 -15.33 13.77 -8.66
C LYS A 394 -14.02 13.13 -8.21
N SER A 395 -13.50 13.50 -7.06
CA SER A 395 -12.25 12.95 -6.51
C SER A 395 -12.36 11.44 -6.23
N LEU A 396 -13.49 10.96 -5.70
CA LEU A 396 -13.76 9.53 -5.50
C LEU A 396 -13.79 8.79 -6.84
N MET A 397 -14.48 9.32 -7.85
CA MET A 397 -14.51 8.72 -9.19
C MET A 397 -13.14 8.68 -9.84
N GLU A 398 -12.38 9.76 -9.79
CA GLU A 398 -11.01 9.82 -10.32
C GLU A 398 -10.11 8.78 -9.64
N THR A 399 -10.25 8.62 -8.33
CA THR A 399 -9.51 7.59 -7.59
C THR A 399 -9.91 6.18 -8.03
N LEU A 400 -11.20 5.86 -8.04
CA LEU A 400 -11.69 4.55 -8.47
C LEU A 400 -11.29 4.23 -9.93
N GLN A 401 -11.33 5.23 -10.81
CA GLN A 401 -10.88 5.11 -12.20
C GLN A 401 -9.36 4.94 -12.31
N SER A 402 -8.58 5.57 -11.43
CA SER A 402 -7.12 5.39 -11.42
C SER A 402 -6.70 3.96 -11.07
N PHE A 403 -7.56 3.23 -10.35
CA PHE A 403 -7.43 1.79 -10.08
C PHE A 403 -8.10 0.93 -11.16
N ALA A 404 -8.53 1.54 -12.29
CA ALA A 404 -9.24 0.87 -13.40
C ALA A 404 -10.42 -0.01 -12.94
N LEU A 405 -11.13 0.40 -11.90
CA LEU A 405 -12.28 -0.34 -11.38
C LEU A 405 -13.50 -0.14 -12.29
N PRO A 406 -14.29 -1.19 -12.55
CA PRO A 406 -15.50 -1.11 -13.36
C PRO A 406 -16.62 -0.42 -12.58
N VAL A 407 -16.46 0.88 -12.34
CA VAL A 407 -17.40 1.72 -11.60
C VAL A 407 -18.12 2.63 -12.58
N ASP A 408 -19.45 2.60 -12.53
CA ASP A 408 -20.33 3.48 -13.30
C ASP A 408 -20.45 4.85 -12.65
N SER A 409 -20.76 4.88 -11.36
CA SER A 409 -21.04 6.12 -10.65
C SER A 409 -20.83 5.98 -9.14
N VAL A 410 -20.65 7.12 -8.49
CA VAL A 410 -20.62 7.28 -7.02
C VAL A 410 -21.77 8.15 -6.60
N TYR A 411 -22.53 7.69 -5.61
CA TYR A 411 -23.60 8.46 -4.98
C TYR A 411 -23.28 8.72 -3.51
N LEU A 412 -23.46 9.96 -3.10
CA LEU A 412 -23.27 10.41 -1.72
C LEU A 412 -24.62 10.88 -1.19
N SER A 413 -24.98 10.44 0.01
CA SER A 413 -26.26 10.81 0.63
C SER A 413 -26.12 11.01 2.15
N ASN A 414 -27.19 11.51 2.77
CA ASN A 414 -27.33 11.64 4.22
C ASN A 414 -26.13 12.33 4.90
N PRO A 415 -25.75 13.56 4.48
CA PRO A 415 -24.70 14.29 5.16
C PRO A 415 -25.18 14.67 6.57
N THR A 416 -24.49 14.14 7.58
CA THR A 416 -24.77 14.43 9.00
C THR A 416 -23.49 14.78 9.71
N MET A 417 -23.63 15.53 10.80
CA MET A 417 -22.52 15.78 11.72
C MET A 417 -22.80 15.05 13.01
N ASN A 418 -21.89 14.16 13.39
CA ASN A 418 -22.04 13.41 14.64
C ASN A 418 -21.72 14.27 15.87
N SER A 419 -21.93 13.73 17.08
CA SER A 419 -21.66 14.42 18.34
C SER A 419 -20.21 14.86 18.53
N TYR A 420 -19.29 14.27 17.77
CA TYR A 420 -17.86 14.59 17.79
C TYR A 420 -17.47 15.67 16.76
N GLY A 421 -18.45 16.18 15.99
CA GLY A 421 -18.22 17.15 14.91
C GLY A 421 -17.63 16.53 13.63
N ASN A 422 -17.63 15.20 13.49
CA ASN A 422 -17.23 14.54 12.26
C ASN A 422 -18.38 14.54 11.26
N ILE A 423 -18.05 14.66 9.98
CA ILE A 423 -19.02 14.61 8.89
C ILE A 423 -19.17 13.15 8.47
N GLU A 424 -20.38 12.64 8.51
CA GLU A 424 -20.74 11.30 8.05
C GLU A 424 -21.54 11.40 6.76
N LEU A 425 -21.12 10.66 5.75
CA LEU A 425 -21.75 10.58 4.43
C LEU A 425 -21.98 9.12 4.06
N SER A 426 -23.21 8.78 3.71
CA SER A 426 -23.50 7.49 3.09
C SER A 426 -22.92 7.47 1.68
N LEU A 427 -22.13 6.44 1.39
CA LEU A 427 -21.46 6.21 0.11
C LEU A 427 -22.08 4.99 -0.57
N GLU A 428 -22.44 5.14 -1.83
CA GLU A 428 -22.81 4.03 -2.71
C GLU A 428 -21.99 4.12 -3.99
N VAL A 429 -21.28 3.02 -4.34
CA VAL A 429 -20.49 2.89 -5.57
C VAL A 429 -21.16 1.85 -6.46
N PHE A 430 -21.48 2.22 -7.68
CA PHE A 430 -22.24 1.39 -8.62
C PHE A 430 -21.35 0.71 -9.65
N PRO A 431 -21.57 -0.58 -9.96
CA PRO A 431 -20.82 -1.30 -10.98
C PRO A 431 -21.18 -0.84 -12.40
N PHE A 432 -20.22 -0.89 -13.31
CA PHE A 432 -20.42 -0.61 -14.74
C PHE A 432 -20.70 -1.89 -15.52
N GLY A 433 -21.76 -1.88 -16.33
CA GLY A 433 -22.07 -2.96 -17.27
C GLY A 433 -22.47 -4.30 -16.64
N GLN A 434 -22.75 -4.35 -15.33
CA GLN A 434 -23.16 -5.55 -14.60
C GLN A 434 -24.03 -5.18 -13.39
N GLU A 435 -24.85 -6.13 -12.92
CA GLU A 435 -25.75 -5.84 -11.79
C GLU A 435 -25.01 -5.80 -10.45
N CYS A 436 -23.81 -6.39 -10.33
CA CYS A 436 -23.05 -6.44 -9.08
C CYS A 436 -21.54 -6.57 -9.31
N PHE A 437 -20.78 -6.11 -8.34
CA PHE A 437 -19.34 -6.35 -8.28
C PHE A 437 -19.03 -7.80 -7.91
N ASN A 438 -17.98 -8.36 -8.50
CA ASN A 438 -17.39 -9.60 -7.99
C ASN A 438 -16.61 -9.33 -6.70
N GLN A 439 -16.28 -10.38 -5.94
CA GLN A 439 -15.62 -10.26 -4.65
C GLN A 439 -14.27 -9.52 -4.73
N THR A 440 -13.51 -9.75 -5.79
CA THR A 440 -12.22 -9.07 -6.03
C THR A 440 -12.41 -7.57 -6.21
N THR A 441 -13.41 -7.16 -7.01
CA THR A 441 -13.72 -5.75 -7.21
C THR A 441 -14.19 -5.08 -5.92
N VAL A 442 -15.00 -5.75 -5.10
CA VAL A 442 -15.43 -5.26 -3.79
C VAL A 442 -14.22 -4.95 -2.91
N THR A 443 -13.27 -5.88 -2.82
CA THR A 443 -12.03 -5.70 -2.06
C THR A 443 -11.20 -4.53 -2.61
N MET A 444 -11.10 -4.41 -3.93
CA MET A 444 -10.35 -3.34 -4.57
C MET A 444 -11.01 -1.96 -4.42
N VAL A 445 -12.35 -1.87 -4.42
CA VAL A 445 -13.05 -0.61 -4.09
C VAL A 445 -12.71 -0.18 -2.66
N GLY A 446 -12.74 -1.11 -1.70
CA GLY A 446 -12.33 -0.84 -0.33
C GLY A 446 -10.87 -0.36 -0.22
N PHE A 447 -9.97 -1.00 -0.97
CA PHE A 447 -8.55 -0.61 -1.02
C PHE A 447 -8.34 0.78 -1.66
N ALA A 448 -8.97 1.04 -2.80
CA ALA A 448 -8.87 2.32 -3.50
C ALA A 448 -9.39 3.49 -2.64
N LEU A 449 -10.36 3.23 -1.79
CA LEU A 449 -10.97 4.20 -0.87
C LEU A 449 -10.31 4.20 0.52
N ASN A 450 -9.17 3.54 0.68
CA ASN A 450 -8.39 3.56 1.92
C ASN A 450 -7.64 4.90 2.05
N ILE A 451 -7.34 5.28 3.28
CA ILE A 451 -6.62 6.50 3.66
C ILE A 451 -5.23 6.66 3.00
N LEU A 452 -4.61 5.55 2.59
CA LEU A 452 -3.32 5.56 1.90
C LEU A 452 -3.44 5.78 0.38
N SER A 453 -4.62 5.59 -0.18
CA SER A 453 -4.85 5.60 -1.64
C SER A 453 -5.73 6.75 -2.10
N PHE A 454 -6.75 7.13 -1.30
CA PHE A 454 -7.65 8.21 -1.60
C PHE A 454 -7.24 9.50 -0.89
N ASN A 455 -7.08 10.58 -1.65
CA ASN A 455 -6.87 11.93 -1.13
C ASN A 455 -8.16 12.73 -1.32
N PRO A 456 -8.92 13.00 -0.23
CA PRO A 456 -10.13 13.83 -0.33
C PRO A 456 -9.76 15.28 -0.67
N PRO A 457 -10.72 16.06 -1.21
CA PRO A 457 -10.54 17.48 -1.37
C PRO A 457 -10.16 18.15 -0.02
N PRO A 458 -9.33 19.20 -0.03
CA PRO A 458 -8.83 19.83 1.21
C PRO A 458 -9.93 20.32 2.16
N SER A 459 -11.13 20.59 1.62
CA SER A 459 -12.31 21.01 2.39
C SER A 459 -12.87 19.93 3.33
N PHE A 460 -12.47 18.66 3.18
CA PHE A 460 -13.01 17.54 3.98
C PHE A 460 -12.07 17.06 5.09
N GLY A 461 -10.77 17.28 4.99
CA GLY A 461 -9.79 16.82 5.97
C GLY A 461 -9.59 15.29 5.99
N PRO A 462 -8.91 14.75 7.04
CA PRO A 462 -8.69 13.32 7.19
C PRO A 462 -9.99 12.54 7.29
N PHE A 463 -9.99 11.32 6.75
CA PHE A 463 -11.20 10.48 6.71
C PHE A 463 -10.88 9.02 7.04
N TYR A 464 -11.93 8.25 7.25
CA TYR A 464 -11.93 6.79 7.18
C TYR A 464 -13.26 6.31 6.59
N LEU A 465 -13.22 5.12 5.97
CA LEU A 465 -14.39 4.50 5.36
C LEU A 465 -14.86 3.34 6.23
N MET A 466 -16.12 3.35 6.61
CA MET A 466 -16.83 2.20 7.19
C MET A 466 -17.62 1.51 6.08
N ALA A 467 -17.08 0.44 5.52
CA ALA A 467 -17.77 -0.33 4.50
C ALA A 467 -18.84 -1.25 5.12
N TYR A 468 -19.95 -1.43 4.41
CA TYR A 468 -20.98 -2.41 4.77
C TYR A 468 -20.72 -3.73 4.04
N THR A 469 -21.20 -4.85 4.62
CA THR A 469 -21.13 -6.16 3.97
C THR A 469 -21.82 -6.11 2.61
N TYR A 470 -21.06 -6.46 1.58
CA TYR A 470 -21.62 -6.58 0.22
C TYR A 470 -22.37 -7.91 0.09
N GLY A 471 -23.68 -7.86 -0.20
CA GLY A 471 -24.50 -9.07 -0.34
C GLY A 471 -24.01 -9.97 -1.50
N ASN A 472 -23.95 -11.28 -1.27
CA ASN A 472 -23.59 -12.22 -2.33
C ASN A 472 -24.64 -12.22 -3.44
N CYS A 473 -24.35 -11.66 -4.58
CA CYS A 473 -25.17 -11.71 -5.79
C CYS A 473 -25.53 -13.15 -6.23
N ALA A 474 -24.66 -14.12 -5.98
CA ALA A 474 -24.87 -15.53 -6.31
C ALA A 474 -26.06 -16.19 -5.58
N VAL A 475 -26.52 -15.60 -4.47
CA VAL A 475 -27.66 -16.17 -3.70
C VAL A 475 -29.02 -15.74 -4.28
N ALA A 476 -29.07 -14.67 -5.04
CA ALA A 476 -30.31 -14.13 -5.61
C ALA A 476 -30.80 -14.90 -6.86
N LEU A 477 -29.90 -15.62 -7.53
CA LEU A 477 -30.24 -16.36 -8.75
C LEU A 477 -30.82 -17.77 -8.52
N ASN A 478 -30.89 -18.29 -7.26
CA ASN A 478 -31.33 -19.65 -6.93
C ASN A 478 -32.50 -19.69 -5.93
N LYS A 479 -33.42 -18.75 -5.95
CA LYS A 479 -34.69 -18.85 -5.21
C LYS A 479 -35.85 -18.97 -6.13
N SER A 480 -35.97 -20.13 -6.80
CA SER A 480 -37.29 -20.63 -7.23
C SER A 480 -37.28 -22.15 -7.21
N SER A 481 -38.22 -22.71 -6.49
CA SER A 481 -38.66 -24.13 -6.43
C SER A 481 -37.91 -25.02 -5.40
N GLY A 482 -38.56 -25.24 -4.26
CA GLY A 482 -38.17 -26.35 -3.37
C GLY A 482 -38.73 -26.36 -1.95
N ILE A 483 -39.93 -25.84 -1.73
CA ILE A 483 -40.65 -26.11 -0.47
C ILE A 483 -42.01 -26.72 -0.84
N ILE A 484 -42.06 -28.03 -0.81
CA ILE A 484 -43.17 -28.91 -0.50
C ILE A 484 -42.63 -30.33 -0.75
N ILE A 485 -42.38 -31.12 0.25
CA ILE A 485 -42.47 -32.56 0.48
C ILE A 485 -41.45 -32.91 1.58
N GLY A 486 -41.91 -33.03 2.78
CA GLY A 486 -41.01 -33.39 3.87
C GLY A 486 -41.62 -33.66 5.23
N VAL A 487 -42.75 -34.33 5.32
CA VAL A 487 -43.28 -34.74 6.64
C VAL A 487 -43.81 -36.20 6.72
N ALA A 488 -43.44 -37.07 5.83
CA ALA A 488 -44.00 -38.43 5.87
C ALA A 488 -43.01 -39.61 5.91
N VAL A 489 -41.71 -39.45 6.19
CA VAL A 489 -40.76 -40.60 6.18
C VAL A 489 -39.73 -40.50 7.33
N GLY A 490 -40.15 -40.22 8.53
CA GLY A 490 -39.24 -39.97 9.68
C GLY A 490 -38.62 -41.20 10.37
N GLY A 491 -38.98 -42.42 10.04
CA GLY A 491 -38.57 -43.62 10.79
C GLY A 491 -37.58 -44.58 10.08
N SER A 492 -37.66 -44.64 8.75
CA SER A 492 -36.80 -45.52 7.94
C SER A 492 -35.54 -44.85 7.44
N VAL A 493 -35.49 -43.52 7.54
CA VAL A 493 -34.38 -42.68 7.04
C VAL A 493 -33.17 -42.74 7.98
N LEU A 494 -33.33 -42.94 9.30
CA LEU A 494 -32.20 -42.94 10.23
C LEU A 494 -31.27 -44.15 10.03
N LEU A 495 -31.85 -45.34 9.76
CA LEU A 495 -31.07 -46.56 9.48
C LEU A 495 -30.38 -46.47 8.10
N LEU A 496 -31.07 -45.90 7.12
CA LEU A 496 -30.54 -45.66 5.79
C LEU A 496 -29.41 -44.59 5.83
N LEU A 497 -29.55 -43.55 6.69
CA LEU A 497 -28.53 -42.51 6.85
C LEU A 497 -27.26 -43.03 7.52
N VAL A 498 -27.35 -43.99 8.45
CA VAL A 498 -26.16 -44.63 9.04
C VAL A 498 -25.45 -45.51 8.01
N VAL A 499 -26.19 -46.29 7.22
CA VAL A 499 -25.58 -47.07 6.13
C VAL A 499 -25.02 -46.15 5.03
N LEU A 500 -25.75 -45.08 4.68
CA LEU A 500 -25.28 -44.08 3.72
C LEU A 500 -24.08 -43.29 4.26
N ALA A 501 -24.01 -42.97 5.57
CA ALA A 501 -22.87 -42.33 6.17
C ALA A 501 -21.62 -43.23 6.15
N VAL A 502 -21.77 -44.52 6.38
CA VAL A 502 -20.65 -45.48 6.25
C VAL A 502 -20.23 -45.64 4.81
N VAL A 503 -21.19 -45.82 3.88
CA VAL A 503 -20.91 -45.85 2.43
C VAL A 503 -20.34 -44.52 1.93
N TYR A 504 -20.88 -43.43 2.41
CA TYR A 504 -20.39 -42.09 2.10
C TYR A 504 -18.96 -41.83 2.66
N ALA A 505 -18.66 -42.30 3.88
CA ALA A 505 -17.30 -42.23 4.43
C ALA A 505 -16.32 -43.08 3.62
N PHE A 506 -16.73 -44.31 3.21
CA PHE A 506 -15.93 -45.13 2.27
C PHE A 506 -15.82 -44.49 0.89
N HIS A 507 -16.89 -43.85 0.41
CA HIS A 507 -16.87 -43.17 -0.88
C HIS A 507 -16.06 -41.89 -0.84
N GLN A 508 -16.15 -41.13 0.25
CA GLN A 508 -15.31 -39.94 0.51
C GLN A 508 -13.83 -40.30 0.65
N LYS A 509 -13.53 -41.41 1.34
CA LYS A 509 -12.15 -41.91 1.41
C LYS A 509 -11.64 -42.28 0.00
N LYS A 510 -12.47 -42.93 -0.81
CA LYS A 510 -12.14 -43.31 -2.19
C LYS A 510 -12.09 -42.12 -3.14
N ILE A 511 -12.93 -41.06 -2.90
CA ILE A 511 -12.88 -39.81 -3.63
C ILE A 511 -11.64 -38.99 -3.19
N ALA A 512 -11.31 -38.98 -1.90
CA ALA A 512 -10.10 -38.33 -1.40
C ALA A 512 -8.82 -38.99 -1.94
N GLU A 513 -8.82 -40.33 -2.00
CA GLU A 513 -7.73 -41.08 -2.65
C GLU A 513 -7.67 -40.78 -4.16
N ARG A 514 -8.79 -40.72 -4.87
CA ARG A 514 -8.86 -40.33 -6.29
C ARG A 514 -8.56 -38.86 -6.53
N ALA A 515 -8.97 -37.96 -5.63
CA ALA A 515 -8.64 -36.54 -5.69
C ALA A 515 -7.16 -36.27 -5.39
N SER A 516 -6.56 -37.10 -4.50
CA SER A 516 -5.12 -37.10 -4.26
C SER A 516 -4.34 -37.59 -5.48
N GLU A 517 -4.85 -38.64 -6.17
CA GLU A 517 -4.27 -39.15 -7.42
C GLU A 517 -4.48 -38.16 -8.60
N GLN A 518 -5.62 -37.47 -8.69
CA GLN A 518 -5.90 -36.47 -9.74
C GLN A 518 -5.16 -35.14 -9.52
N ASN A 519 -4.81 -34.80 -8.28
CA ASN A 519 -4.06 -33.58 -7.94
C ASN A 519 -2.55 -33.81 -7.82
N ASN A 520 -2.04 -35.01 -8.04
CA ASN A 520 -0.61 -35.24 -8.12
C ASN A 520 -0.10 -34.76 -9.49
N PRO A 521 0.65 -33.60 -9.57
CA PRO A 521 1.14 -33.12 -10.85
C PRO A 521 2.12 -34.07 -11.55
N PHE A 522 2.56 -35.13 -10.83
CA PHE A 522 3.47 -36.17 -11.32
C PHE A 522 2.77 -37.50 -11.62
N ALA A 523 1.44 -37.62 -11.46
CA ALA A 523 0.71 -38.90 -11.69
C ALA A 523 0.97 -39.49 -13.08
N HIS A 524 1.20 -38.65 -14.09
CA HIS A 524 1.60 -39.07 -15.44
C HIS A 524 3.07 -39.55 -15.55
N TRP A 525 3.92 -39.07 -14.63
CA TRP A 525 5.33 -39.52 -14.56
C TRP A 525 5.46 -40.83 -13.81
N ASP A 526 4.60 -41.08 -12.80
CA ASP A 526 4.57 -42.29 -11.99
C ASP A 526 3.98 -43.49 -12.73
N GLN A 527 3.03 -43.30 -13.64
CA GLN A 527 2.43 -44.39 -14.45
C GLN A 527 3.43 -45.03 -15.41
N ASN A 528 4.53 -44.35 -15.75
CA ASN A 528 5.63 -44.88 -16.56
C ASN A 528 6.73 -45.55 -15.74
N MET A 529 6.66 -45.60 -14.41
CA MET A 529 7.66 -46.27 -13.54
C MET A 529 7.57 -47.77 -13.52
N GLY A 530 6.57 -48.40 -14.17
CA GLY A 530 6.49 -49.85 -14.33
C GLY A 530 7.56 -50.45 -15.22
N ASN A 531 8.28 -49.71 -16.03
CA ASN A 531 9.36 -50.14 -16.89
C ASN A 531 10.43 -49.05 -17.12
N GLY A 532 11.04 -48.55 -16.07
CA GLY A 532 12.39 -48.02 -16.09
C GLY A 532 12.72 -46.79 -16.91
N SER A 533 11.79 -46.00 -17.40
CA SER A 533 12.11 -44.81 -18.19
C SER A 533 11.21 -43.61 -17.81
N ALA A 534 11.78 -42.66 -17.03
CA ALA A 534 11.23 -41.30 -17.01
C ALA A 534 11.20 -40.73 -18.43
N PRO A 535 10.28 -39.78 -18.79
CA PRO A 535 10.25 -39.18 -20.11
C PRO A 535 11.65 -38.66 -20.45
N GLN A 536 12.21 -39.14 -21.56
CA GLN A 536 13.48 -38.57 -22.11
C GLN A 536 13.15 -37.17 -22.60
N LEU A 537 13.27 -36.19 -21.70
CA LEU A 537 13.31 -34.75 -22.05
C LEU A 537 14.63 -34.54 -22.80
N GLN A 538 14.54 -34.20 -24.07
CA GLN A 538 15.66 -34.27 -25.04
C GLN A 538 16.89 -33.42 -24.67
N ALA A 539 16.87 -32.62 -23.57
CA ALA A 539 17.94 -31.68 -23.25
C ALA A 539 18.34 -31.59 -21.75
N ALA A 540 17.60 -32.15 -20.79
CA ALA A 540 17.88 -31.97 -19.37
C ALA A 540 18.39 -33.31 -18.74
N LYS A 541 19.58 -33.28 -18.10
CA LYS A 541 20.16 -34.44 -17.41
C LYS A 541 19.42 -34.71 -16.08
N ARG A 542 19.12 -35.98 -15.80
CA ARG A 542 18.67 -36.39 -14.47
C ARG A 542 19.87 -36.56 -13.55
N PHE A 543 19.86 -35.87 -12.41
CA PHE A 543 20.86 -36.06 -11.34
C PHE A 543 20.24 -36.85 -10.19
N SER A 544 21.04 -37.69 -9.52
CA SER A 544 20.62 -38.30 -8.27
C SER A 544 20.77 -37.33 -7.10
N PHE A 545 20.04 -37.60 -6.01
CA PHE A 545 20.14 -36.79 -4.78
C PHE A 545 21.57 -36.79 -4.21
N GLU A 546 22.24 -37.98 -4.19
CA GLU A 546 23.59 -38.09 -3.67
C GLU A 546 24.62 -37.37 -4.54
N GLU A 547 24.45 -37.31 -5.87
CA GLU A 547 25.31 -36.49 -6.74
C GLU A 547 25.21 -35.00 -6.37
N LEU A 548 24.00 -34.46 -6.28
CA LEU A 548 23.80 -33.05 -5.96
C LEU A 548 24.23 -32.69 -4.53
N LYS A 549 24.05 -33.59 -3.60
CA LYS A 549 24.53 -33.46 -2.23
C LYS A 549 26.08 -33.40 -2.19
N ASN A 550 26.74 -34.24 -2.97
CA ASN A 550 28.21 -34.22 -3.06
C ASN A 550 28.70 -32.94 -3.76
N TYR A 551 28.07 -32.52 -4.87
CA TYR A 551 28.48 -31.35 -5.64
C TYR A 551 28.29 -30.06 -4.87
N SER A 552 27.34 -30.01 -3.93
CA SER A 552 27.05 -28.85 -3.08
C SER A 552 27.71 -28.86 -1.70
N ASN A 553 28.57 -29.86 -1.43
CA ASN A 553 29.15 -30.09 -0.12
C ASN A 553 28.08 -30.27 0.98
N ASN A 554 27.19 -31.24 0.77
CA ASN A 554 26.05 -31.53 1.64
C ASN A 554 25.11 -30.30 1.87
N PHE A 555 24.84 -29.52 0.81
CA PHE A 555 24.04 -28.31 0.85
C PHE A 555 24.48 -27.35 1.98
N SER A 556 25.80 -27.18 2.10
CA SER A 556 26.43 -26.35 3.12
C SER A 556 25.90 -24.91 3.00
N GLU A 557 25.60 -24.28 4.12
CA GLU A 557 25.21 -22.83 4.18
C GLU A 557 26.30 -21.92 3.59
N ALA A 558 27.57 -22.35 3.62
CA ALA A 558 28.66 -21.61 2.98
C ALA A 558 28.52 -21.55 1.45
N ASN A 559 27.81 -22.51 0.84
CA ASN A 559 27.52 -22.56 -0.59
C ASN A 559 26.14 -22.02 -0.94
N SER A 560 25.40 -21.49 0.04
CA SER A 560 24.10 -20.85 -0.20
C SER A 560 24.31 -19.51 -0.89
N ILE A 561 23.79 -19.37 -2.12
CA ILE A 561 23.89 -18.16 -2.95
C ILE A 561 22.57 -17.40 -3.04
N GLY A 562 21.48 -17.97 -2.52
CA GLY A 562 20.19 -17.32 -2.50
C GLY A 562 19.14 -18.11 -1.73
N SER A 563 18.14 -17.42 -1.21
CA SER A 563 16.97 -18.01 -0.57
C SER A 563 15.72 -17.25 -0.95
N GLY A 564 14.59 -17.95 -1.12
CA GLY A 564 13.31 -17.33 -1.48
C GLY A 564 12.14 -18.27 -1.16
N GLY A 565 10.93 -17.87 -1.52
CA GLY A 565 9.70 -18.65 -1.26
C GLY A 565 9.67 -20.04 -1.91
N TYR A 566 10.53 -20.30 -2.90
CA TYR A 566 10.65 -21.60 -3.57
C TYR A 566 11.68 -22.54 -2.92
N GLY A 567 12.47 -22.04 -1.98
CA GLY A 567 13.54 -22.79 -1.35
C GLY A 567 14.88 -22.08 -1.37
N LYS A 568 15.96 -22.84 -1.24
CA LYS A 568 17.34 -22.32 -1.24
C LYS A 568 18.07 -22.65 -2.54
N VAL A 569 18.96 -21.74 -2.96
CA VAL A 569 19.84 -21.97 -4.11
C VAL A 569 21.27 -22.14 -3.61
N TYR A 570 21.90 -23.22 -4.02
CA TYR A 570 23.28 -23.58 -3.64
C TYR A 570 24.19 -23.57 -4.84
N GLN A 571 25.40 -23.08 -4.66
CA GLN A 571 26.48 -23.29 -5.62
C GLN A 571 27.01 -24.73 -5.50
N GLY A 572 27.20 -25.37 -6.62
CA GLY A 572 27.83 -26.70 -6.71
C GLY A 572 28.92 -26.71 -7.76
N THR A 573 29.74 -27.78 -7.76
CA THR A 573 30.79 -27.99 -8.75
C THR A 573 30.68 -29.40 -9.32
N LEU A 574 30.48 -29.49 -10.63
CA LEU A 574 30.50 -30.79 -11.33
C LEU A 574 31.90 -31.43 -11.35
N PRO A 575 32.00 -32.74 -11.57
CA PRO A 575 33.31 -33.43 -11.71
C PRO A 575 34.19 -32.87 -12.83
N THR A 576 33.59 -32.16 -13.79
CA THR A 576 34.28 -31.47 -14.89
C THR A 576 34.92 -30.13 -14.47
N GLY A 577 34.70 -29.70 -13.23
CA GLY A 577 35.08 -28.37 -12.73
C GLY A 577 34.08 -27.27 -13.06
N GLN A 578 32.99 -27.55 -13.78
CA GLN A 578 31.96 -26.60 -14.11
C GLN A 578 31.13 -26.21 -12.88
N LEU A 579 30.94 -24.89 -12.63
CA LEU A 579 30.08 -24.39 -11.58
C LEU A 579 28.62 -24.50 -12.00
N ILE A 580 27.78 -24.88 -11.06
CA ILE A 580 26.33 -25.02 -11.22
C ILE A 580 25.58 -24.29 -10.08
N ALA A 581 24.33 -23.93 -10.33
CA ALA A 581 23.40 -23.45 -9.32
C ALA A 581 22.29 -24.49 -9.11
N ILE A 582 22.11 -24.92 -7.87
CA ILE A 582 21.14 -25.96 -7.47
C ILE A 582 20.00 -25.27 -6.69
N LYS A 583 18.83 -25.13 -7.31
CA LYS A 583 17.62 -24.60 -6.68
C LYS A 583 16.88 -25.77 -6.04
N ARG A 584 16.96 -25.90 -4.71
CA ARG A 584 16.32 -26.98 -3.93
C ARG A 584 14.97 -26.47 -3.41
N ALA A 585 13.89 -27.14 -3.81
CA ALA A 585 12.55 -26.83 -3.33
C ALA A 585 12.38 -27.19 -1.85
N GLN A 586 11.49 -26.51 -1.16
CA GLN A 586 11.13 -26.83 0.21
C GLN A 586 10.18 -28.05 0.21
N SER A 587 10.44 -29.04 1.07
CA SER A 587 9.91 -30.40 0.98
C SER A 587 8.38 -30.57 1.09
N ASP A 588 7.61 -29.53 1.49
CA ASP A 588 6.18 -29.67 1.77
C ASP A 588 5.26 -28.79 0.89
N SER A 589 5.78 -28.19 -0.18
CA SER A 589 5.01 -27.28 -1.03
C SER A 589 4.38 -27.97 -2.24
N ILE A 590 3.06 -28.21 -2.24
CA ILE A 590 2.29 -28.69 -3.40
C ILE A 590 2.47 -27.75 -4.61
N GLN A 591 2.62 -26.46 -4.37
CA GLN A 591 2.85 -25.44 -5.40
C GLN A 591 4.25 -25.55 -6.00
N GLY A 592 5.25 -25.86 -5.19
CA GLY A 592 6.61 -26.12 -5.66
C GLY A 592 6.65 -27.24 -6.70
N GLY A 593 5.81 -28.26 -6.55
CA GLY A 593 5.70 -29.37 -7.50
C GLY A 593 5.20 -28.95 -8.89
N LEU A 594 4.19 -28.09 -8.97
CA LEU A 594 3.66 -27.60 -10.25
C LEU A 594 4.65 -26.65 -10.93
N GLU A 595 5.29 -25.77 -10.17
CA GLU A 595 6.29 -24.83 -10.67
C GLU A 595 7.55 -25.54 -11.12
N PHE A 596 8.01 -26.53 -10.35
CA PHE A 596 9.11 -27.42 -10.70
C PHE A 596 8.86 -28.13 -12.04
N LYS A 597 7.66 -28.72 -12.22
CA LYS A 597 7.26 -29.35 -13.46
C LYS A 597 7.23 -28.36 -14.62
N THR A 598 6.59 -27.19 -14.43
CA THR A 598 6.48 -26.14 -15.44
C THR A 598 7.86 -25.66 -15.87
N GLU A 599 8.77 -25.44 -14.94
CA GLU A 599 10.12 -24.93 -15.21
C GLU A 599 10.93 -25.96 -16.02
N ILE A 600 10.83 -27.26 -15.70
CA ILE A 600 11.46 -28.33 -16.50
C ILE A 600 10.88 -28.39 -17.91
N GLU A 601 9.55 -28.43 -18.04
CA GLU A 601 8.86 -28.54 -19.33
C GLU A 601 9.17 -27.36 -20.26
N LEU A 602 9.29 -26.15 -19.73
CA LEU A 602 9.58 -24.94 -20.51
C LEU A 602 11.07 -24.87 -20.85
N LEU A 603 11.95 -24.96 -19.86
CA LEU A 603 13.40 -24.76 -20.07
C LEU A 603 14.08 -25.90 -20.81
N SER A 604 13.49 -27.11 -20.85
CA SER A 604 14.04 -28.20 -21.67
C SER A 604 13.91 -27.96 -23.17
N ARG A 605 13.07 -27.03 -23.61
CA ARG A 605 12.81 -26.75 -25.04
C ARG A 605 13.24 -25.35 -25.50
N VAL A 606 13.65 -24.45 -24.58
CA VAL A 606 14.10 -23.11 -24.95
C VAL A 606 15.57 -22.91 -24.64
N HIS A 607 16.33 -22.39 -25.61
CA HIS A 607 17.75 -22.13 -25.49
C HIS A 607 18.08 -20.80 -26.15
N HIS A 608 18.50 -19.83 -25.36
CA HIS A 608 18.89 -18.52 -25.85
C HIS A 608 19.97 -17.91 -24.96
N LYS A 609 20.91 -17.15 -25.54
CA LYS A 609 22.02 -16.55 -24.79
C LYS A 609 21.61 -15.64 -23.63
N ASN A 610 20.43 -15.02 -23.71
CA ASN A 610 19.88 -14.15 -22.67
C ASN A 610 18.84 -14.84 -21.77
N LEU A 611 18.77 -16.17 -21.76
CA LEU A 611 17.99 -16.97 -20.84
C LEU A 611 18.93 -17.87 -20.04
N VAL A 612 18.58 -18.16 -18.78
CA VAL A 612 19.33 -19.11 -17.95
C VAL A 612 19.08 -20.53 -18.47
N SER A 613 20.15 -21.33 -18.63
CA SER A 613 20.08 -22.69 -19.13
C SER A 613 19.85 -23.70 -18.02
N LEU A 614 18.83 -24.55 -18.17
CA LEU A 614 18.59 -25.68 -17.31
C LEU A 614 19.53 -26.84 -17.75
N LEU A 615 20.42 -27.27 -16.86
CA LEU A 615 21.33 -28.37 -17.08
C LEU A 615 20.74 -29.75 -16.72
N GLY A 616 19.81 -29.72 -15.75
CA GLY A 616 19.11 -30.91 -15.33
C GLY A 616 18.26 -30.75 -14.10
N PHE A 617 17.80 -31.85 -13.55
CA PHE A 617 16.91 -31.86 -12.38
C PHE A 617 17.14 -33.13 -11.54
N CYS A 618 16.71 -33.08 -10.27
CA CYS A 618 16.61 -34.24 -9.37
C CYS A 618 15.16 -34.34 -8.87
N PHE A 619 14.61 -35.54 -8.94
CA PHE A 619 13.32 -35.90 -8.38
C PHE A 619 13.45 -37.28 -7.74
N GLU A 620 13.97 -37.33 -6.53
CA GLU A 620 14.24 -38.54 -5.77
C GLU A 620 14.06 -38.30 -4.27
N GLN A 621 13.60 -39.31 -3.53
CA GLN A 621 13.47 -39.31 -2.07
C GLN A 621 12.58 -38.17 -1.53
N GLY A 622 11.58 -37.72 -2.32
CA GLY A 622 10.73 -36.59 -1.98
C GLY A 622 11.37 -35.20 -2.21
N GLU A 623 12.63 -35.19 -2.69
CA GLU A 623 13.35 -33.96 -3.01
C GLU A 623 13.14 -33.52 -4.46
N GLN A 624 13.00 -32.22 -4.65
CA GLN A 624 12.84 -31.60 -5.95
C GLN A 624 13.91 -30.52 -6.12
N MET A 625 14.80 -30.72 -7.11
CA MET A 625 15.88 -29.78 -7.35
C MET A 625 16.05 -29.51 -8.83
N LEU A 626 16.27 -28.23 -9.18
CA LEU A 626 16.60 -27.78 -10.53
C LEU A 626 18.08 -27.40 -10.57
N VAL A 627 18.77 -27.80 -11.62
CA VAL A 627 20.20 -27.54 -11.80
C VAL A 627 20.41 -26.66 -13.01
N TYR A 628 20.95 -25.48 -12.77
CA TYR A 628 21.19 -24.44 -13.78
C TYR A 628 22.69 -24.18 -13.99
N GLU A 629 23.02 -23.53 -15.10
CA GLU A 629 24.30 -22.85 -15.22
C GLU A 629 24.50 -21.84 -14.08
N TYR A 630 25.74 -21.76 -13.56
CA TYR A 630 26.05 -20.77 -12.52
C TYR A 630 26.32 -19.40 -13.14
N ILE A 631 25.67 -18.35 -12.62
CA ILE A 631 25.80 -16.98 -13.10
C ILE A 631 26.52 -16.13 -12.03
N PRO A 632 27.77 -15.65 -12.28
CA PRO A 632 28.66 -15.21 -11.21
C PRO A 632 28.36 -13.81 -10.64
N ASN A 633 27.82 -12.87 -11.44
CA ASN A 633 27.65 -11.48 -11.01
C ASN A 633 26.29 -11.18 -10.36
N GLY A 634 25.54 -12.25 -10.01
CA GLY A 634 24.30 -12.16 -9.23
C GLY A 634 23.16 -11.45 -9.98
N THR A 635 22.26 -10.80 -9.24
CA THR A 635 21.04 -10.19 -9.79
C THR A 635 21.24 -8.75 -10.22
N LEU A 636 20.47 -8.30 -11.22
CA LEU A 636 20.43 -6.91 -11.64
C LEU A 636 20.04 -5.97 -10.47
N MET A 637 19.08 -6.37 -9.63
CA MET A 637 18.71 -5.62 -8.42
C MET A 637 19.93 -5.37 -7.52
N GLY A 638 20.76 -6.39 -7.30
CA GLY A 638 21.98 -6.27 -6.49
C GLY A 638 22.97 -5.26 -7.05
N SER A 639 23.11 -5.21 -8.36
CA SER A 639 24.02 -4.28 -9.05
C SER A 639 23.47 -2.86 -9.08
N VAL A 640 22.18 -2.68 -9.36
CA VAL A 640 21.54 -1.35 -9.40
C VAL A 640 21.55 -0.70 -8.01
N LEU A 641 21.28 -1.46 -6.95
CA LEU A 641 21.32 -0.96 -5.56
C LEU A 641 22.73 -0.88 -4.96
N GLY A 642 23.76 -1.25 -5.72
CA GLY A 642 25.15 -1.25 -5.26
C GLY A 642 25.50 -2.27 -4.19
N LYS A 643 24.64 -3.27 -3.95
CA LYS A 643 24.84 -4.32 -2.94
C LYS A 643 25.82 -5.41 -3.37
N SER A 644 25.96 -5.64 -4.65
CA SER A 644 26.90 -6.64 -5.22
C SER A 644 28.35 -6.14 -5.30
N GLY A 645 28.62 -4.87 -4.95
CA GLY A 645 29.92 -4.21 -5.18
C GLY A 645 30.14 -3.81 -6.64
N ILE A 646 29.28 -4.27 -7.56
CA ILE A 646 29.31 -3.96 -9.00
C ILE A 646 28.33 -2.83 -9.25
N ARG A 647 28.77 -1.78 -9.95
CA ARG A 647 27.90 -0.69 -10.37
C ARG A 647 27.94 -0.51 -11.87
N LEU A 648 26.78 -0.60 -12.51
CA LEU A 648 26.64 -0.40 -13.94
C LEU A 648 26.54 1.11 -14.25
N ASP A 649 27.37 1.57 -15.17
CA ASP A 649 27.24 2.90 -15.78
C ASP A 649 26.02 2.92 -16.75
N TRP A 650 25.72 4.06 -17.32
CA TRP A 650 24.57 4.22 -18.21
C TRP A 650 24.59 3.25 -19.39
N MET A 651 25.75 3.11 -20.06
CA MET A 651 25.92 2.18 -21.17
C MET A 651 25.76 0.72 -20.75
N GLY A 652 26.29 0.33 -19.59
CA GLY A 652 26.10 -1.00 -19.02
C GLY A 652 24.61 -1.28 -18.75
N ARG A 653 23.86 -0.31 -18.27
CA ARG A 653 22.41 -0.43 -18.02
C ARG A 653 21.62 -0.61 -19.33
N LEU A 654 21.97 0.12 -20.39
CA LEU A 654 21.38 -0.07 -21.71
C LEU A 654 21.66 -1.45 -22.28
N LYS A 655 22.90 -1.97 -22.15
CA LYS A 655 23.27 -3.33 -22.59
C LYS A 655 22.47 -4.40 -21.85
N VAL A 656 22.33 -4.25 -20.53
CA VAL A 656 21.54 -5.18 -19.72
C VAL A 656 20.07 -5.14 -20.13
N ALA A 657 19.50 -3.94 -20.30
CA ALA A 657 18.13 -3.77 -20.78
C ALA A 657 17.93 -4.45 -22.14
N LEU A 658 18.84 -4.21 -23.09
CA LEU A 658 18.78 -4.81 -24.43
C LEU A 658 18.86 -6.34 -24.36
N GLY A 659 19.77 -6.89 -23.54
CA GLY A 659 19.91 -8.33 -23.38
C GLY A 659 18.64 -8.98 -22.81
N ALA A 660 18.09 -8.42 -21.74
CA ALA A 660 16.84 -8.90 -21.14
C ALA A 660 15.66 -8.81 -22.13
N ALA A 661 15.54 -7.68 -22.86
CA ALA A 661 14.51 -7.51 -23.88
C ALA A 661 14.62 -8.56 -25.00
N ARG A 662 15.83 -8.86 -25.49
CA ARG A 662 16.05 -9.93 -26.48
C ARG A 662 15.66 -11.31 -25.96
N GLY A 663 15.91 -11.60 -24.69
CA GLY A 663 15.42 -12.83 -24.04
C GLY A 663 13.88 -12.92 -24.09
N LEU A 664 13.19 -11.80 -23.80
CA LEU A 664 11.73 -11.74 -23.86
C LEU A 664 11.19 -11.84 -25.30
N VAL A 665 11.84 -11.21 -26.28
CA VAL A 665 11.46 -11.39 -27.70
C VAL A 665 11.52 -12.87 -28.08
N TYR A 666 12.61 -13.57 -27.68
CA TYR A 666 12.72 -14.99 -27.96
C TYR A 666 11.56 -15.80 -27.37
N LEU A 667 11.15 -15.52 -26.12
CA LEU A 667 10.02 -16.19 -25.49
C LEU A 667 8.67 -15.89 -26.16
N HIS A 668 8.46 -14.62 -26.54
CA HIS A 668 7.18 -14.17 -27.11
C HIS A 668 7.00 -14.53 -28.58
N GLU A 669 8.07 -14.54 -29.37
CA GLU A 669 8.00 -14.60 -30.84
C GLU A 669 8.63 -15.88 -31.42
N HIS A 670 9.65 -16.44 -30.77
CA HIS A 670 10.43 -17.55 -31.33
C HIS A 670 10.25 -18.88 -30.62
N ALA A 671 9.79 -18.88 -29.36
CA ALA A 671 9.42 -20.09 -28.66
C ALA A 671 8.12 -20.66 -29.26
N ASN A 672 8.04 -21.98 -29.43
CA ASN A 672 6.84 -22.64 -29.94
C ASN A 672 6.37 -23.74 -28.95
N PRO A 673 5.16 -23.59 -28.37
CA PRO A 673 4.31 -22.43 -28.39
C PRO A 673 4.94 -21.22 -27.65
N PRO A 674 4.50 -19.97 -27.92
CA PRO A 674 4.98 -18.78 -27.25
C PRO A 674 4.83 -18.87 -25.74
N ILE A 675 5.75 -18.21 -25.01
CA ILE A 675 5.82 -18.27 -23.56
C ILE A 675 5.72 -16.87 -22.99
N ILE A 676 4.80 -16.68 -22.03
CA ILE A 676 4.69 -15.48 -21.20
C ILE A 676 5.39 -15.78 -19.89
N HIS A 677 6.38 -14.97 -19.51
CA HIS A 677 7.22 -15.20 -18.32
C HIS A 677 6.46 -14.98 -17.02
N ARG A 678 5.66 -13.92 -16.94
CA ARG A 678 4.74 -13.62 -15.85
C ARG A 678 5.35 -13.11 -14.55
N ASP A 679 6.67 -13.22 -14.36
CA ASP A 679 7.39 -12.70 -13.18
C ASP A 679 8.69 -12.00 -13.56
N ILE A 680 8.61 -11.08 -14.53
CA ILE A 680 9.73 -10.22 -14.90
C ILE A 680 9.98 -9.19 -13.81
N LYS A 681 11.19 -9.23 -13.25
CA LYS A 681 11.67 -8.31 -12.20
C LYS A 681 13.20 -8.28 -12.19
N SER A 682 13.78 -7.25 -11.62
CA SER A 682 15.23 -7.08 -11.56
C SER A 682 15.95 -8.18 -10.75
N ASN A 683 15.25 -8.88 -9.84
CA ASN A 683 15.79 -10.07 -9.15
C ASN A 683 15.87 -11.30 -10.05
N ASN A 684 15.05 -11.41 -11.08
CA ASN A 684 15.03 -12.53 -12.04
C ASN A 684 15.85 -12.24 -13.30
N ILE A 685 16.62 -11.16 -13.32
CA ILE A 685 17.61 -10.88 -14.36
C ILE A 685 19.00 -11.01 -13.72
N LEU A 686 19.76 -12.02 -14.17
CA LEU A 686 21.09 -12.31 -13.69
C LEU A 686 22.14 -11.75 -14.65
N LEU A 687 23.36 -11.50 -14.15
CA LEU A 687 24.47 -10.95 -14.92
C LEU A 687 25.59 -11.98 -15.04
N ASP A 688 25.95 -12.33 -16.28
CA ASP A 688 27.08 -13.25 -16.55
C ASP A 688 28.43 -12.57 -16.33
N GLU A 689 29.53 -13.28 -16.59
CA GLU A 689 30.90 -12.79 -16.40
C GLU A 689 31.20 -11.51 -17.20
N CYS A 690 30.51 -11.31 -18.32
CA CYS A 690 30.66 -10.14 -19.21
C CYS A 690 29.54 -9.10 -18.99
N PHE A 691 28.78 -9.23 -17.90
CA PHE A 691 27.61 -8.38 -17.58
C PHE A 691 26.48 -8.44 -18.62
N ASN A 692 26.37 -9.54 -19.38
CA ASN A 692 25.19 -9.75 -20.20
C ASN A 692 24.01 -10.21 -19.33
N ALA A 693 22.82 -9.76 -19.67
CA ALA A 693 21.60 -10.15 -18.97
C ALA A 693 21.16 -11.57 -19.35
N LYS A 694 20.79 -12.35 -18.35
CA LYS A 694 20.12 -13.65 -18.46
C LYS A 694 18.85 -13.67 -17.64
N VAL A 695 17.69 -13.83 -18.28
CA VAL A 695 16.39 -13.95 -17.61
C VAL A 695 16.26 -15.34 -17.00
N ALA A 696 15.79 -15.42 -15.75
CA ALA A 696 15.72 -16.61 -14.91
C ALA A 696 14.35 -16.73 -14.22
N ASP A 697 14.08 -17.89 -13.61
CA ASP A 697 12.91 -18.21 -12.78
C ASP A 697 11.61 -18.32 -13.57
N PHE A 698 11.42 -19.44 -14.25
CA PHE A 698 10.29 -19.75 -15.13
C PHE A 698 9.15 -20.49 -14.41
N GLY A 699 9.19 -20.61 -13.09
CA GLY A 699 8.20 -21.35 -12.30
C GLY A 699 6.76 -20.84 -12.45
N LEU A 700 6.57 -19.54 -12.74
CA LEU A 700 5.26 -18.95 -12.98
C LEU A 700 4.89 -18.81 -14.46
N SER A 701 5.78 -19.16 -15.37
CA SER A 701 5.60 -18.95 -16.81
C SER A 701 4.46 -19.80 -17.38
N LYS A 702 3.90 -19.34 -18.48
CA LYS A 702 2.79 -20.04 -19.15
C LYS A 702 2.95 -20.02 -20.67
N SER A 703 2.67 -21.17 -21.30
CA SER A 703 2.59 -21.29 -22.77
C SER A 703 1.25 -20.76 -23.27
N GLU A 704 1.27 -20.04 -24.36
CA GLU A 704 0.10 -19.64 -25.13
C GLU A 704 -0.34 -20.81 -26.02
N PHE A 705 -1.49 -21.44 -25.75
CA PHE A 705 -2.02 -22.50 -26.60
C PHE A 705 -2.76 -21.90 -27.80
N ASP A 706 -2.57 -22.52 -28.97
CA ASP A 706 -3.26 -22.21 -30.23
C ASP A 706 -4.79 -22.34 -30.05
N GLY A 707 -5.46 -21.22 -29.94
CA GLY A 707 -6.89 -21.07 -29.99
C GLY A 707 -7.18 -19.58 -30.12
N GLU A 708 -8.01 -19.18 -31.04
CA GLU A 708 -8.37 -17.85 -31.56
C GLU A 708 -8.43 -16.63 -30.59
N ARG A 709 -7.79 -16.71 -29.43
CA ARG A 709 -7.74 -15.61 -28.44
C ARG A 709 -6.31 -15.33 -28.00
N ASN A 710 -5.83 -14.14 -28.28
CA ASN A 710 -4.53 -13.60 -27.84
C ASN A 710 -4.39 -13.39 -26.32
N SER A 711 -5.16 -14.10 -25.51
CA SER A 711 -5.11 -13.99 -24.05
C SER A 711 -5.45 -15.30 -23.35
N VAL A 712 -4.75 -15.58 -22.24
CA VAL A 712 -4.98 -16.74 -21.39
C VAL A 712 -5.67 -16.30 -20.10
N THR A 713 -6.94 -16.70 -19.92
CA THR A 713 -7.62 -16.50 -18.63
C THR A 713 -6.97 -17.40 -17.58
N THR A 714 -6.40 -16.80 -16.54
CA THR A 714 -5.64 -17.55 -15.53
C THR A 714 -5.65 -16.80 -14.20
N GLN A 715 -5.47 -17.54 -13.11
CA GLN A 715 -5.26 -16.95 -11.79
C GLN A 715 -4.11 -15.94 -11.86
N VAL A 716 -4.30 -14.75 -11.26
CA VAL A 716 -3.27 -13.71 -11.23
C VAL A 716 -2.09 -14.18 -10.38
N LYS A 717 -0.90 -14.16 -10.96
CA LYS A 717 0.39 -14.45 -10.30
C LYS A 717 1.43 -13.44 -10.78
N GLY A 718 2.44 -13.17 -9.98
CA GLY A 718 3.52 -12.23 -10.28
C GLY A 718 3.94 -11.45 -9.03
N THR A 719 4.92 -10.58 -9.16
CA THR A 719 5.51 -9.82 -8.05
C THR A 719 4.88 -8.41 -7.97
N LEU A 720 4.38 -8.02 -6.78
CA LEU A 720 3.81 -6.70 -6.55
C LEU A 720 4.82 -5.59 -6.90
N GLY A 721 4.32 -4.55 -7.57
CA GLY A 721 5.16 -3.46 -8.09
C GLY A 721 5.61 -3.65 -9.53
N TYR A 722 5.69 -4.90 -10.03
CA TYR A 722 5.94 -5.23 -11.43
C TYR A 722 4.68 -5.74 -12.13
N LEU A 723 3.68 -6.14 -11.36
CA LEU A 723 2.46 -6.74 -11.86
C LEU A 723 1.67 -5.76 -12.73
N ASP A 724 1.35 -6.18 -13.96
CA ASP A 724 0.52 -5.44 -14.90
C ASP A 724 -0.87 -5.16 -14.31
N PRO A 725 -1.27 -3.89 -14.13
CA PRO A 725 -2.58 -3.55 -13.59
C PRO A 725 -3.74 -4.12 -14.41
N GLU A 726 -3.64 -4.12 -15.74
CA GLU A 726 -4.69 -4.64 -16.61
C GLU A 726 -4.81 -6.16 -16.51
N TYR A 727 -3.68 -6.90 -16.49
CA TYR A 727 -3.69 -8.34 -16.22
C TYR A 727 -4.24 -8.63 -14.82
N TYR A 728 -3.82 -7.85 -13.82
CA TYR A 728 -4.35 -7.98 -12.46
C TYR A 728 -5.88 -7.84 -12.41
N MET A 729 -6.41 -6.87 -13.14
CA MET A 729 -7.84 -6.53 -13.17
C MET A 729 -8.67 -7.49 -14.02
N THR A 730 -8.16 -7.87 -15.20
CA THR A 730 -8.93 -8.66 -16.17
C THR A 730 -8.72 -10.15 -16.05
N GLN A 731 -7.69 -10.59 -15.31
CA GLN A 731 -7.19 -11.97 -15.25
C GLN A 731 -6.80 -12.53 -16.64
N GLN A 732 -6.68 -11.66 -17.63
CA GLN A 732 -6.24 -11.99 -18.98
C GLN A 732 -4.75 -11.76 -19.13
N LEU A 733 -3.98 -12.84 -19.03
CA LEU A 733 -2.54 -12.80 -19.22
C LEU A 733 -2.21 -12.68 -20.71
N THR A 734 -1.34 -11.75 -21.05
CA THR A 734 -0.86 -11.51 -22.42
C THR A 734 0.65 -11.25 -22.41
N LYS A 735 1.29 -11.33 -23.58
CA LYS A 735 2.69 -10.89 -23.77
C LYS A 735 2.91 -9.44 -23.31
N LYS A 736 1.88 -8.59 -23.41
CA LYS A 736 1.92 -7.18 -22.97
C LYS A 736 2.03 -7.02 -21.44
N SER A 737 1.71 -8.07 -20.68
CA SER A 737 1.91 -8.08 -19.24
C SER A 737 3.40 -8.16 -18.86
N ASP A 738 4.21 -8.96 -19.60
CA ASP A 738 5.66 -8.96 -19.45
C ASP A 738 6.28 -7.62 -19.87
N VAL A 739 5.70 -6.97 -20.92
CA VAL A 739 6.14 -5.63 -21.35
C VAL A 739 5.96 -4.59 -20.25
N TYR A 740 4.83 -4.63 -19.52
CA TYR A 740 4.62 -3.74 -18.39
C TYR A 740 5.66 -3.98 -17.29
N SER A 741 5.86 -5.23 -16.90
CA SER A 741 6.84 -5.60 -15.87
C SER A 741 8.26 -5.18 -16.29
N PHE A 742 8.61 -5.34 -17.56
CA PHE A 742 9.89 -4.89 -18.12
C PHE A 742 10.02 -3.37 -18.09
N GLY A 743 8.95 -2.63 -18.38
CA GLY A 743 8.92 -1.17 -18.24
C GLY A 743 9.25 -0.72 -16.81
N VAL A 744 8.75 -1.42 -15.79
CA VAL A 744 9.13 -1.15 -14.39
C VAL A 744 10.63 -1.40 -14.16
N VAL A 745 11.20 -2.47 -14.71
CA VAL A 745 12.65 -2.73 -14.65
C VAL A 745 13.45 -1.60 -15.31
N MET A 746 12.97 -1.06 -16.43
CA MET A 746 13.61 0.09 -17.09
C MET A 746 13.63 1.31 -16.15
N LEU A 747 12.55 1.57 -15.42
CA LEU A 747 12.51 2.66 -14.44
C LEU A 747 13.46 2.43 -13.24
N GLU A 748 13.62 1.17 -12.79
CA GLU A 748 14.64 0.83 -11.78
C GLU A 748 16.06 1.12 -12.29
N LEU A 749 16.34 0.82 -13.55
CA LEU A 749 17.64 1.09 -14.19
C LEU A 749 17.97 2.60 -14.23
N ILE A 750 16.97 3.46 -14.30
CA ILE A 750 17.17 4.91 -14.36
C ILE A 750 17.35 5.49 -12.94
N THR A 751 16.55 5.02 -11.98
CA THR A 751 16.40 5.68 -10.68
C THR A 751 17.16 5.00 -9.54
N ALA A 752 17.63 3.76 -9.73
CA ALA A 752 18.12 2.87 -8.66
C ALA A 752 17.15 2.75 -7.46
N ARG A 753 15.85 2.94 -7.69
CA ARG A 753 14.81 2.81 -6.66
C ARG A 753 14.08 1.48 -6.84
N LYS A 754 13.56 0.95 -5.73
CA LYS A 754 12.70 -0.23 -5.80
C LYS A 754 11.36 0.14 -6.44
N PRO A 755 10.63 -0.82 -7.07
CA PRO A 755 9.33 -0.58 -7.69
C PRO A 755 8.29 0.03 -6.74
N ILE A 756 8.38 -0.36 -5.48
CA ILE A 756 7.65 0.27 -4.37
C ILE A 756 8.66 0.66 -3.30
N GLN A 757 8.68 1.93 -2.97
CA GLN A 757 9.54 2.46 -1.91
C GLN A 757 8.73 3.42 -1.03
N GLN A 758 8.64 3.14 0.26
CA GLN A 758 7.86 3.93 1.22
C GLN A 758 6.40 4.15 0.78
N GLY A 759 5.74 3.09 0.27
CA GLY A 759 4.36 3.15 -0.22
C GLY A 759 4.15 3.85 -1.56
N LYS A 760 5.20 4.38 -2.18
CA LYS A 760 5.13 5.04 -3.48
C LYS A 760 5.59 4.11 -4.60
N TYR A 761 4.82 4.07 -5.67
CA TYR A 761 5.13 3.29 -6.87
C TYR A 761 6.06 4.10 -7.78
N ILE A 762 7.15 3.47 -8.22
CA ILE A 762 8.14 4.11 -9.11
C ILE A 762 7.51 4.68 -10.38
N VAL A 763 6.54 3.98 -10.96
CA VAL A 763 5.80 4.41 -12.15
C VAL A 763 5.09 5.75 -11.91
N ILE A 764 4.46 5.90 -10.75
CA ILE A 764 3.73 7.13 -10.38
C ILE A 764 4.71 8.26 -10.08
N GLU A 765 5.82 7.97 -9.38
CA GLU A 765 6.85 8.95 -9.04
C GLU A 765 7.49 9.54 -10.31
N VAL A 766 7.90 8.67 -11.24
CA VAL A 766 8.49 9.11 -12.52
C VAL A 766 7.46 9.87 -13.35
N ARG A 767 6.23 9.38 -13.47
CA ARG A 767 5.14 10.05 -14.22
C ARG A 767 4.86 11.47 -13.70
N LYS A 768 4.94 11.68 -12.39
CA LYS A 768 4.75 13.00 -11.77
C LYS A 768 5.94 13.94 -11.96
N ALA A 769 7.14 13.40 -12.04
CA ALA A 769 8.37 14.20 -12.16
C ALA A 769 8.64 14.67 -13.60
N ILE A 770 8.12 13.95 -14.61
CA ILE A 770 8.36 14.25 -16.03
C ILE A 770 7.80 15.63 -16.39
N ASP A 771 8.70 16.53 -16.85
CA ASP A 771 8.37 17.79 -17.51
C ASP A 771 9.17 17.89 -18.82
N LYS A 772 8.51 17.55 -19.92
CA LYS A 772 9.13 17.49 -21.26
C LYS A 772 9.63 18.84 -21.80
N SER A 773 9.33 19.94 -21.13
CA SER A 773 9.83 21.27 -21.46
C SER A 773 11.22 21.55 -20.87
N LYS A 774 11.72 20.70 -20.00
CA LYS A 774 12.99 20.84 -19.29
C LYS A 774 13.99 19.77 -19.69
N ASP A 775 15.27 20.12 -19.57
CA ASP A 775 16.39 19.22 -19.80
C ASP A 775 16.28 17.96 -18.92
N LEU A 776 16.58 16.80 -19.50
CA LEU A 776 16.42 15.48 -18.89
C LEU A 776 15.04 15.28 -18.26
N TYR A 777 13.99 15.88 -18.87
CA TYR A 777 12.61 15.82 -18.40
C TYR A 777 12.43 16.20 -16.91
N ASN A 778 13.31 17.04 -16.37
CA ASN A 778 13.32 17.44 -14.95
C ASN A 778 13.53 16.27 -13.96
N LEU A 779 14.16 15.18 -14.39
CA LEU A 779 14.33 13.97 -13.60
C LEU A 779 15.55 14.00 -12.66
N HIS A 780 16.28 15.10 -12.57
CA HIS A 780 17.54 15.25 -11.79
C HIS A 780 17.42 14.78 -10.33
N GLU A 781 16.26 14.98 -9.71
CA GLU A 781 16.03 14.61 -8.30
C GLU A 781 15.74 13.12 -8.09
N ILE A 782 15.35 12.41 -9.14
CA ILE A 782 14.97 11.00 -9.06
C ILE A 782 15.92 10.07 -9.79
N LEU A 783 16.82 10.61 -10.62
CA LEU A 783 17.88 9.83 -11.27
C LEU A 783 18.84 9.23 -10.23
N ASP A 784 19.37 8.05 -10.56
CA ASP A 784 20.47 7.49 -9.77
C ASP A 784 21.70 8.42 -9.84
N PRO A 785 22.17 8.94 -8.69
CA PRO A 785 23.34 9.82 -8.68
C PRO A 785 24.58 9.21 -9.35
N PHE A 786 24.67 7.89 -9.41
CA PHE A 786 25.82 7.20 -10.02
C PHE A 786 25.87 7.39 -11.54
N ILE A 787 24.71 7.51 -12.21
CA ILE A 787 24.67 7.75 -13.65
C ILE A 787 24.51 9.24 -14.00
N GLY A 788 23.97 10.07 -13.07
CA GLY A 788 23.46 11.41 -13.37
C GLY A 788 24.44 12.57 -13.18
N ILE A 789 25.57 12.40 -12.48
CA ILE A 789 26.46 13.53 -12.16
C ILE A 789 27.63 13.62 -13.14
N GLY A 790 27.61 14.65 -14.00
CA GLY A 790 28.76 15.01 -14.87
C GLY A 790 29.03 14.07 -16.04
N LYS A 791 28.06 13.26 -16.47
CA LYS A 791 28.18 12.27 -17.56
C LYS A 791 27.25 12.61 -18.73
N ASN A 792 27.66 12.22 -19.94
CA ASN A 792 26.78 12.27 -21.11
C ASN A 792 25.66 11.23 -20.95
N LEU A 793 24.42 11.69 -20.76
CA LEU A 793 23.20 10.88 -20.66
C LEU A 793 22.38 10.93 -21.97
N GLU A 794 23.07 10.99 -23.11
CA GLU A 794 22.44 10.96 -24.41
C GLU A 794 21.49 9.76 -24.52
N GLY A 795 20.29 9.93 -25.08
CA GLY A 795 19.27 8.89 -25.16
C GLY A 795 18.52 8.56 -23.87
N LEU A 796 18.74 9.28 -22.75
CA LEU A 796 18.00 9.04 -21.51
C LEU A 796 16.51 9.38 -21.69
N GLU A 797 16.21 10.50 -22.34
CA GLU A 797 14.83 10.96 -22.55
C GLU A 797 14.04 9.98 -23.41
N GLU A 798 14.64 9.48 -24.48
CA GLU A 798 14.07 8.43 -25.33
C GLU A 798 13.86 7.12 -24.56
N PHE A 799 14.81 6.77 -23.69
CA PHE A 799 14.66 5.58 -22.85
C PHE A 799 13.55 5.72 -21.81
N VAL A 800 13.40 6.91 -21.22
CA VAL A 800 12.29 7.24 -20.30
C VAL A 800 10.95 7.18 -21.04
N ASP A 801 10.86 7.76 -22.22
CA ASP A 801 9.67 7.73 -23.07
C ASP A 801 9.27 6.28 -23.43
N LEU A 802 10.26 5.45 -23.77
CA LEU A 802 10.04 4.03 -24.03
C LEU A 802 9.53 3.30 -22.77
N ALA A 803 10.18 3.51 -21.62
CA ALA A 803 9.74 2.93 -20.34
C ALA A 803 8.31 3.32 -20.01
N MET A 804 7.95 4.60 -20.17
CA MET A 804 6.60 5.10 -19.91
C MET A 804 5.56 4.54 -20.90
N ARG A 805 5.93 4.25 -22.14
CA ARG A 805 5.06 3.52 -23.08
C ARG A 805 4.88 2.06 -22.66
N CYS A 806 5.92 1.40 -22.16
CA CYS A 806 5.81 0.03 -21.66
C CYS A 806 4.86 -0.07 -20.45
N VAL A 807 4.88 0.91 -19.53
CA VAL A 807 3.99 0.97 -18.36
C VAL A 807 2.69 1.74 -18.64
N ALA A 808 2.24 1.84 -19.90
CA ALA A 808 0.94 2.42 -20.23
C ALA A 808 -0.20 1.62 -19.58
N ASP A 809 -1.25 2.32 -19.13
CA ASP A 809 -2.36 1.73 -18.41
C ASP A 809 -3.11 0.69 -19.27
N SER A 810 -3.30 0.96 -20.58
CA SER A 810 -3.90 0.02 -21.53
C SER A 810 -2.83 -0.79 -22.29
N ARG A 811 -3.00 -2.12 -22.33
CA ARG A 811 -2.13 -3.06 -23.07
C ARG A 811 -1.97 -2.73 -24.54
N ASP A 812 -3.03 -2.20 -25.16
CA ASP A 812 -3.01 -1.88 -26.60
C ASP A 812 -2.08 -0.70 -26.93
N LYS A 813 -1.77 0.15 -25.95
CA LYS A 813 -0.85 1.28 -26.06
C LYS A 813 0.60 0.89 -25.81
N ARG A 814 0.84 -0.32 -25.29
CA ARG A 814 2.19 -0.80 -24.97
C ARG A 814 2.85 -1.34 -26.25
N PRO A 815 4.14 -1.09 -26.47
CA PRO A 815 4.88 -1.69 -27.57
C PRO A 815 4.94 -3.22 -27.45
N SER A 816 5.30 -3.93 -28.53
CA SER A 816 5.81 -5.31 -28.45
C SER A 816 7.24 -5.33 -27.94
N MET A 817 7.72 -6.49 -27.45
CA MET A 817 9.13 -6.60 -27.04
C MET A 817 10.12 -6.41 -28.21
N ASP A 818 9.72 -6.76 -29.44
CA ASP A 818 10.53 -6.51 -30.65
C ASP A 818 10.68 -5.00 -30.93
N GLU A 819 9.59 -4.23 -30.75
CA GLU A 819 9.66 -2.77 -30.83
C GLU A 819 10.54 -2.19 -29.73
N VAL A 820 10.46 -2.71 -28.50
CA VAL A 820 11.32 -2.29 -27.39
C VAL A 820 12.80 -2.54 -27.70
N VAL A 821 13.15 -3.70 -28.26
CA VAL A 821 14.53 -4.01 -28.67
C VAL A 821 15.02 -3.02 -29.71
N LYS A 822 14.24 -2.75 -30.76
CA LYS A 822 14.59 -1.80 -31.81
C LYS A 822 14.84 -0.40 -31.30
N GLU A 823 13.99 0.06 -30.39
CA GLU A 823 14.12 1.39 -29.77
C GLU A 823 15.40 1.48 -28.90
N ILE A 824 15.67 0.48 -28.05
CA ILE A 824 16.90 0.45 -27.25
C ILE A 824 18.13 0.41 -28.16
N GLU A 825 18.10 -0.36 -29.25
CA GLU A 825 19.18 -0.39 -30.25
C GLU A 825 19.39 0.97 -30.92
N ASN A 826 18.32 1.70 -31.23
CA ASN A 826 18.40 3.04 -31.76
C ASN A 826 18.99 4.03 -30.76
N ILE A 827 18.59 3.96 -29.51
CA ILE A 827 19.19 4.74 -28.43
C ILE A 827 20.69 4.47 -28.32
N MET A 828 21.11 3.20 -28.38
CA MET A 828 22.53 2.85 -28.33
C MET A 828 23.32 3.30 -29.55
N LYS A 829 22.72 3.42 -30.71
CA LYS A 829 23.36 3.99 -31.94
C LYS A 829 23.72 5.47 -31.78
N LEU A 830 22.99 6.25 -30.97
CA LEU A 830 23.34 7.63 -30.63
C LEU A 830 24.74 7.75 -30.02
N PHE A 831 25.19 6.69 -29.31
CA PHE A 831 26.55 6.59 -28.79
C PHE A 831 27.62 6.09 -29.80
N GLY A 832 27.32 6.04 -31.10
CA GLY A 832 28.27 5.63 -32.14
C GLY A 832 28.55 4.11 -32.19
N MET A 833 27.73 3.27 -31.57
CA MET A 833 27.85 1.81 -31.63
C MET A 833 27.17 1.28 -32.90
N ASN A 834 27.94 0.73 -33.84
CA ASN A 834 27.42 -0.06 -34.96
C ASN A 834 27.01 -1.44 -34.45
N LEU A 835 25.75 -1.61 -34.12
CA LEU A 835 25.11 -2.90 -33.85
C LEU A 835 24.65 -3.52 -35.18
N SER A 836 25.58 -3.78 -36.16
CA SER A 836 25.24 -4.50 -37.36
C SER A 836 24.90 -5.95 -37.03
N ALA A 837 23.72 -6.36 -37.52
CA ALA A 837 23.18 -7.72 -37.41
C ALA A 837 24.16 -8.74 -38.02
N ASP A 838 24.15 -9.94 -37.42
CA ASP A 838 24.66 -11.18 -37.99
C ASP A 838 26.13 -11.16 -38.52
N SER A 839 27.08 -11.16 -37.64
CA SER A 839 28.37 -11.80 -37.85
C SER A 839 28.90 -12.32 -36.54
N GLU A 840 29.50 -13.49 -36.62
CA GLU A 840 30.07 -14.37 -35.55
C GLU A 840 30.81 -13.64 -34.42
N PRO A 841 31.00 -14.29 -33.28
CA PRO A 841 31.32 -13.65 -32.01
C PRO A 841 32.73 -13.04 -32.04
N THR A 842 32.82 -11.75 -32.30
CA THR A 842 33.97 -10.97 -31.83
C THR A 842 33.66 -10.56 -30.38
N THR A 843 33.84 -11.46 -29.48
CA THR A 843 34.08 -11.25 -28.06
C THR A 843 35.31 -10.41 -27.89
N THR A 844 35.19 -9.12 -27.90
CA THR A 844 36.28 -8.26 -27.42
C THR A 844 35.72 -6.91 -27.01
N ASN A 845 35.77 -6.64 -25.74
CA ASN A 845 36.32 -5.43 -25.13
C ASN A 845 35.93 -5.25 -23.66
N TYR A 846 34.87 -5.88 -23.13
CA TYR A 846 34.59 -5.81 -21.69
C TYR A 846 35.22 -6.98 -20.93
N CYS A 847 35.29 -8.17 -21.51
CA CYS A 847 35.99 -9.31 -20.90
C CYS A 847 37.51 -9.15 -20.89
N GLU A 848 38.10 -8.45 -21.86
CA GLU A 848 39.53 -8.18 -21.89
C GLU A 848 39.98 -7.07 -20.95
N ALA A 849 39.14 -6.04 -20.70
CA ALA A 849 39.43 -5.00 -19.73
C ALA A 849 39.42 -5.49 -18.28
N SER A 850 38.64 -6.53 -17.97
CA SER A 850 38.63 -7.12 -16.62
C SER A 850 39.77 -8.15 -16.42
N LYS A 851 40.36 -8.70 -17.48
CA LYS A 851 41.56 -9.58 -17.39
C LYS A 851 42.86 -8.80 -17.26
N SER A 852 42.90 -7.54 -17.66
CA SER A 852 44.09 -6.68 -17.53
C SER A 852 44.24 -5.97 -16.20
N SER A 853 43.32 -6.06 -15.29
CA SER A 853 43.39 -5.45 -13.94
C SER A 853 43.69 -6.45 -12.82
N SER A 854 43.98 -7.73 -13.12
CA SER A 854 44.43 -8.72 -12.14
C SER A 854 45.92 -8.94 -12.23
N HIS A 855 46.74 -7.89 -12.15
CA HIS A 855 48.12 -8.01 -11.74
C HIS A 855 48.23 -7.99 -10.23
N HIS A 856 48.42 -9.15 -9.63
CA HIS A 856 49.00 -9.30 -8.30
C HIS A 856 50.39 -8.71 -8.28
N PRO A 857 50.77 -7.89 -7.35
CA PRO A 857 52.15 -7.77 -6.92
C PRO A 857 52.41 -8.83 -5.87
N SER A 858 53.31 -9.76 -6.23
CA SER A 858 53.95 -10.67 -5.32
C SER A 858 54.94 -9.96 -4.41
N SER A 859 54.96 -10.44 -3.18
CA SER A 859 56.06 -10.57 -2.23
C SER A 859 56.48 -9.39 -1.35
N ASN A 860 56.46 -9.75 -0.07
CA ASN A 860 57.33 -9.37 1.01
C ASN A 860 57.37 -7.90 1.47
N ASP A 861 56.72 -7.61 2.61
CA ASP A 861 57.57 -7.34 3.81
C ASP A 861 56.69 -7.40 5.11
N VAL A 862 57.34 -7.99 6.06
CA VAL A 862 56.99 -8.18 7.46
C VAL A 862 56.84 -6.81 8.14
N PHE A 863 55.72 -6.58 8.86
CA PHE A 863 55.79 -6.06 10.21
C PHE A 863 54.42 -6.17 10.90
N GLY A 864 54.43 -6.85 12.01
CA GLY A 864 53.24 -7.00 12.85
C GLY A 864 52.94 -5.77 13.73
N TYR A 865 51.71 -5.65 14.10
CA TYR A 865 51.31 -5.20 15.45
C TYR A 865 49.94 -5.81 15.88
N ARG A 866 49.98 -6.31 17.10
CA ARG A 866 48.84 -6.84 17.87
C ARG A 866 47.91 -5.75 18.36
N GLY A 867 46.68 -6.13 18.60
CA GLY A 867 45.69 -5.53 19.48
C GLY A 867 44.30 -5.51 18.81
N GLY A 868 43.36 -6.24 19.16
CA GLY A 868 42.77 -6.69 20.39
C GLY A 868 41.71 -5.70 20.87
N ALA A 869 40.41 -6.00 20.61
CA ALA A 869 39.29 -5.89 21.51
C ALA A 869 37.94 -5.89 20.77
N ARG A 870 37.17 -6.81 21.14
CA ARG A 870 35.73 -6.94 21.31
C ARG A 870 34.99 -5.61 21.57
N ILE A 871 33.92 -5.33 20.93
CA ILE A 871 32.53 -5.45 21.45
C ILE A 871 31.59 -5.49 20.25
#